data_965fcb8a0d290e8a6decf305baa2d681
#
_entry.id   965fcb8a0d290e8a6decf305baa2d681
#
_cell.length_a   1.000
_cell.length_b   1.000
_cell.length_c   1.000
_cell.angle_alpha   90.00
_cell.angle_beta   90.00
_cell.angle_gamma   90.00
#
_symmetry.space_group_name_H-M   'P 1'
#
loop_
_entity.id
_entity.type
_entity.pdbx_description
1 polymer ?
#
loop_
_entity_poly.entity_id
_entity_poly.type
_entity_poly.pdbx_seq_one_letter_code
_entity_poly.pdbx_strand_id
1 'polypeptide(L)'
;MLKADSIVAIEGVLKVKNLVKFLVLCAVFGLAFGCSKDGEGRGNADSSSASALEKYERLTMEESVNVDSRSFASPTQVDPDLKVEGIDEELDWLYAEFPDLGSSLCKKGGVWKSSLFEYPTTFRSFGPESNVGTRDLMSPNPSLVTISAETREFCSFAASHWAFSNDGKSVYFKLREDMKWSDGQPCTADDYVFYREAMTNENAEDFFMSDYWDKKKVEKINKYCIKVTDMEDKINPKSTLLLQLNMTPMPKHFFPNGIQKDWYKEYNYKYMPTIGPYVMAEDENITGELIVFKKVPDWWGHKVLGNGMANFDKIEYKVITGGLDIMKELFYKGELYNYALNIPQEWKDSADNSNVTNGYIDRWVFNMVPMQGFSGIQFNVQADFVSDVRVRRALYYAIDMQGMIDNALYGEYKRYRNIGMGHIWGGYDFDDHTITKPDFDPKKAGEMLAEAGYDTIGSDGIRVNKNGQRASFELLYSQPHHTERLTVLREQAKKAGVDLQLKMMQQGMFNAVLNRKHQAWFGGMTTYYYPTYWQSFSSTNAKQIPSNNFYGYSSPEMDRLIEIERKSADLAELSENCKAIQRLVDKEALIIPDYYLDFARAGMWKWVRFPSHGNLKFSDSTDILDPMWGYFWIDEDIKKEVEDAMASGRTFEPKVWRLSKRYAQD
;
A
#
# COMPACT_ATOMS: atom_id res chain seq x y z
N MET A 1 12.44 -25.89 0.63
CA MET A 1 13.45 -24.92 1.09
C MET A 1 13.41 -23.60 0.31
N LEU A 2 12.57 -23.49 -0.71
CA LEU A 2 12.46 -22.35 -1.67
C LEU A 2 11.26 -21.43 -1.44
N LYS A 3 10.45 -21.63 -0.39
CA LYS A 3 9.16 -20.92 -0.17
C LYS A 3 9.26 -19.62 0.65
N ALA A 4 10.43 -19.26 1.15
CA ALA A 4 10.56 -18.12 2.04
C ALA A 4 11.04 -16.83 1.38
N ASP A 5 11.67 -16.91 0.22
CA ASP A 5 12.22 -15.73 -0.46
C ASP A 5 11.13 -14.84 -1.11
N SER A 6 9.97 -15.42 -1.40
CA SER A 6 8.85 -14.71 -2.03
C SER A 6 8.20 -13.63 -1.15
N ILE A 7 8.39 -13.70 0.17
CA ILE A 7 7.75 -12.77 1.12
C ILE A 7 8.69 -11.60 1.48
N VAL A 8 9.99 -11.76 1.33
CA VAL A 8 10.99 -10.70 1.60
C VAL A 8 10.86 -9.53 0.62
N ALA A 9 10.50 -9.83 -0.61
CA ALA A 9 10.23 -8.79 -1.60
C ALA A 9 8.97 -7.97 -1.30
N ILE A 10 8.04 -8.49 -0.49
CA ILE A 10 6.85 -7.75 -0.04
C ILE A 10 7.24 -6.54 0.81
N GLU A 11 8.24 -6.67 1.69
CA GLU A 11 8.66 -5.54 2.52
C GLU A 11 9.42 -4.46 1.72
N GLY A 12 10.25 -4.83 0.78
CA GLY A 12 10.97 -3.86 -0.06
C GLY A 12 10.04 -3.13 -1.03
N VAL A 13 9.18 -3.85 -1.71
CA VAL A 13 8.28 -3.31 -2.73
C VAL A 13 7.00 -2.74 -2.12
N LEU A 14 6.47 -3.30 -1.03
CA LEU A 14 5.40 -2.68 -0.25
C LEU A 14 5.88 -1.40 0.44
N LYS A 15 7.12 -1.31 0.91
CA LYS A 15 7.66 -0.03 1.42
C LYS A 15 7.86 0.98 0.30
N VAL A 16 8.21 0.59 -0.92
CA VAL A 16 8.29 1.51 -2.07
C VAL A 16 6.90 1.79 -2.64
N LYS A 17 6.01 0.82 -2.79
CA LYS A 17 4.60 1.06 -3.16
C LYS A 17 3.85 1.82 -2.06
N ASN A 18 4.14 1.55 -0.79
CA ASN A 18 3.52 2.25 0.33
C ASN A 18 4.17 3.61 0.62
N LEU A 19 5.37 3.92 0.07
CA LEU A 19 6.02 5.20 0.23
C LEU A 19 5.49 6.29 -0.70
N VAL A 20 4.67 5.94 -1.67
CA VAL A 20 4.23 6.83 -2.75
C VAL A 20 2.72 7.04 -2.74
N LYS A 21 2.06 6.91 -1.62
CA LYS A 21 0.62 7.02 -1.49
C LYS A 21 0.16 8.22 -0.70
N PHE A 22 -0.08 9.42 -1.33
CA PHE A 22 -0.80 10.52 -0.69
C PHE A 22 -0.96 11.84 -1.33
N LEU A 23 -2.08 12.50 -1.00
CA LEU A 23 -2.22 13.89 -1.06
C LEU A 23 -3.47 14.57 -0.73
N VAL A 24 -3.76 15.72 -0.39
CA VAL A 24 -4.06 17.00 -0.95
C VAL A 24 -4.55 18.05 0.02
N LEU A 25 -4.29 19.26 -0.17
CA LEU A 25 -4.85 20.59 -0.13
C LEU A 25 -4.38 21.56 0.95
N CYS A 26 -4.19 22.70 0.85
CA CYS A 26 -4.67 24.08 0.75
C CYS A 26 -3.64 25.14 0.76
N ALA A 27 -3.98 26.21 0.16
CA ALA A 27 -3.66 27.54 0.70
C ALA A 27 -4.62 28.56 0.16
N VAL A 28 -5.38 29.18 1.01
CA VAL A 28 -5.82 30.58 0.84
C VAL A 28 -5.79 31.22 2.20
N PHE A 29 -4.96 32.21 2.37
CA PHE A 29 -4.96 33.41 3.18
C PHE A 29 -3.52 33.90 3.22
N GLY A 30 -3.16 35.02 2.89
CA GLY A 30 -3.80 36.28 2.59
C GLY A 30 -2.71 37.32 2.63
N LEU A 31 -2.73 38.22 1.72
CA LEU A 31 -2.07 39.52 1.92
C LEU A 31 -2.82 40.53 1.10
N ALA A 32 -3.66 41.28 1.79
CA ALA A 32 -4.05 42.60 1.34
C ALA A 32 -3.15 43.58 2.07
N PHE A 33 -2.52 44.46 1.32
CA PHE A 33 -2.45 45.89 1.55
C PHE A 33 -1.32 46.50 0.74
N GLY A 34 -1.71 47.33 -0.17
CA GLY A 34 -0.80 48.20 -0.92
C GLY A 34 -1.51 48.86 -2.06
N CYS A 35 -2.42 49.77 -1.80
CA CYS A 35 -2.98 50.67 -2.82
C CYS A 35 -1.91 51.62 -3.33
N SER A 36 -1.75 51.70 -4.65
CA SER A 36 -1.55 52.96 -5.32
C SER A 36 -2.33 52.95 -6.63
N LYS A 37 -3.18 53.93 -6.79
CA LYS A 37 -3.87 54.28 -8.04
C LYS A 37 -2.85 54.79 -9.03
N ASP A 38 -3.00 54.39 -10.30
CA ASP A 38 -3.25 55.27 -11.41
C ASP A 38 -3.22 54.52 -12.76
N GLY A 39 -4.13 54.86 -13.64
CA GLY A 39 -3.92 54.87 -15.08
C GLY A 39 -4.57 53.75 -15.91
N GLU A 40 -5.68 54.08 -16.45
CA GLU A 40 -6.41 53.47 -17.57
C GLU A 40 -5.54 52.76 -18.65
N GLY A 41 -6.00 51.56 -19.04
CA GLY A 41 -5.52 50.87 -20.22
C GLY A 41 -6.11 49.47 -20.33
N ARG A 42 -7.45 49.37 -20.61
CA ARG A 42 -8.01 48.10 -21.07
C ARG A 42 -7.53 47.80 -22.49
N GLY A 43 -6.42 47.11 -22.57
CA GLY A 43 -6.01 46.35 -23.75
C GLY A 43 -6.47 44.92 -23.57
N ASN A 44 -7.31 44.40 -24.45
CA ASN A 44 -7.53 42.99 -24.64
C ASN A 44 -6.17 42.35 -24.96
N ALA A 45 -5.54 41.71 -23.97
CA ALA A 45 -4.39 40.87 -24.22
C ALA A 45 -4.86 39.65 -25.01
N ASP A 46 -4.35 39.55 -26.20
CA ASP A 46 -4.58 38.44 -27.13
C ASP A 46 -4.22 37.14 -26.46
N SER A 47 -5.18 36.21 -26.31
CA SER A 47 -5.03 34.93 -25.62
C SER A 47 -4.09 33.95 -26.33
N SER A 48 -3.43 34.39 -27.40
CA SER A 48 -2.56 33.59 -28.26
C SER A 48 -1.07 33.58 -27.82
N SER A 49 -0.68 34.38 -26.81
CA SER A 49 0.73 34.52 -26.40
C SER A 49 1.07 33.91 -25.02
N ALA A 50 0.09 33.37 -24.28
CA ALA A 50 0.36 32.75 -22.99
C ALA A 50 1.12 31.42 -23.16
N SER A 51 2.12 31.17 -22.31
CA SER A 51 2.87 29.91 -22.30
C SER A 51 1.96 28.71 -21.95
N ALA A 52 2.39 27.49 -22.31
CA ALA A 52 1.64 26.28 -21.97
C ALA A 52 1.43 26.13 -20.45
N LEU A 53 2.47 26.52 -19.68
CA LEU A 53 2.41 26.49 -18.23
C LEU A 53 1.43 27.52 -17.67
N GLU A 54 1.45 28.78 -18.12
CA GLU A 54 0.52 29.81 -17.68
C GLU A 54 -0.93 29.45 -18.00
N LYS A 55 -1.15 28.91 -19.19
CA LYS A 55 -2.47 28.41 -19.60
C LYS A 55 -2.95 27.28 -18.69
N TYR A 56 -2.10 26.32 -18.38
CA TYR A 56 -2.41 25.22 -17.47
C TYR A 56 -2.76 25.74 -16.07
N GLU A 57 -1.94 26.61 -15.50
CA GLU A 57 -2.16 27.14 -14.15
C GLU A 57 -3.47 27.91 -14.03
N ARG A 58 -3.81 28.71 -15.03
CA ARG A 58 -5.11 29.39 -15.09
C ARG A 58 -6.27 28.40 -15.13
N LEU A 59 -6.24 27.41 -16.02
CA LEU A 59 -7.29 26.41 -16.16
C LEU A 59 -7.43 25.54 -14.91
N THR A 60 -6.29 25.23 -14.25
CA THR A 60 -6.28 24.51 -12.98
C THR A 60 -7.01 25.28 -11.88
N MET A 61 -6.81 26.60 -11.80
CA MET A 61 -7.55 27.45 -10.85
C MET A 61 -9.05 27.48 -11.16
N GLU A 62 -9.43 27.58 -12.43
CA GLU A 62 -10.82 27.56 -12.87
C GLU A 62 -11.49 26.21 -12.58
N GLU A 63 -10.80 25.11 -12.80
CA GLU A 63 -11.28 23.76 -12.50
C GLU A 63 -11.45 23.54 -10.99
N SER A 64 -10.51 23.98 -10.15
CA SER A 64 -10.59 23.81 -8.70
C SER A 64 -11.82 24.45 -8.09
N VAL A 65 -12.22 25.63 -8.57
CA VAL A 65 -13.44 26.33 -8.13
C VAL A 65 -14.70 25.53 -8.48
N ASN A 66 -14.72 24.89 -9.66
CA ASN A 66 -15.89 24.14 -10.12
C ASN A 66 -16.03 22.77 -9.45
N VAL A 67 -14.93 22.17 -9.01
CA VAL A 67 -14.90 20.82 -8.43
C VAL A 67 -15.30 20.80 -6.95
N ASP A 68 -15.12 21.89 -6.22
CA ASP A 68 -15.55 21.97 -4.81
C ASP A 68 -17.08 21.78 -4.64
N SER A 69 -17.85 21.88 -5.72
CA SER A 69 -19.28 21.60 -5.73
C SER A 69 -19.66 20.17 -6.15
N ARG A 70 -18.72 19.35 -6.62
CA ARG A 70 -19.01 17.98 -7.06
C ARG A 70 -19.19 17.04 -5.85
N SER A 71 -20.25 16.24 -5.91
CA SER A 71 -20.37 15.07 -5.01
C SER A 71 -19.60 13.90 -5.61
N PHE A 72 -18.65 13.37 -4.87
CA PHE A 72 -17.94 12.14 -5.23
C PHE A 72 -18.58 10.90 -4.59
N ALA A 73 -19.78 11.05 -4.00
CA ALA A 73 -20.51 9.93 -3.45
C ALA A 73 -21.03 9.06 -4.60
N SER A 74 -20.74 7.79 -4.51
CA SER A 74 -21.26 6.73 -5.40
C SER A 74 -22.05 5.74 -4.55
N PRO A 75 -23.26 6.10 -4.10
CA PRO A 75 -24.03 5.25 -3.22
C PRO A 75 -24.38 3.94 -3.94
N THR A 76 -24.28 2.85 -3.21
CA THR A 76 -24.77 1.55 -3.68
C THR A 76 -26.27 1.63 -3.95
N GLN A 77 -26.68 1.22 -5.14
CA GLN A 77 -28.05 1.20 -5.61
C GLN A 77 -28.51 -0.22 -5.83
N VAL A 78 -29.84 -0.42 -5.82
CA VAL A 78 -30.47 -1.68 -6.19
C VAL A 78 -31.04 -1.54 -7.59
N ASP A 79 -30.79 -2.51 -8.46
CA ASP A 79 -31.46 -2.66 -9.74
C ASP A 79 -32.61 -3.69 -9.59
N PRO A 80 -33.85 -3.25 -9.40
CA PRO A 80 -34.99 -4.14 -9.15
C PRO A 80 -35.43 -4.89 -10.39
N ASP A 81 -35.03 -4.45 -11.57
CA ASP A 81 -35.47 -5.02 -12.84
C ASP A 81 -34.47 -6.06 -13.39
N LEU A 82 -33.26 -6.10 -12.84
CA LEU A 82 -32.24 -7.03 -13.29
C LEU A 82 -32.57 -8.47 -12.90
N LYS A 83 -32.72 -9.29 -13.93
CA LYS A 83 -32.81 -10.76 -13.80
C LYS A 83 -31.69 -11.43 -14.55
N VAL A 84 -31.08 -12.41 -13.91
CA VAL A 84 -29.94 -13.15 -14.50
C VAL A 84 -30.37 -14.58 -14.75
N GLU A 85 -30.21 -15.04 -16.00
CA GLU A 85 -30.54 -16.40 -16.40
C GLU A 85 -29.75 -17.42 -15.57
N GLY A 86 -30.45 -18.47 -15.10
CA GLY A 86 -29.86 -19.54 -14.28
C GLY A 86 -29.88 -19.27 -12.78
N ILE A 87 -30.54 -18.18 -12.34
CA ILE A 87 -30.75 -17.88 -10.93
C ILE A 87 -32.25 -17.85 -10.63
N ASP A 88 -32.69 -18.78 -9.77
CA ASP A 88 -34.11 -18.89 -9.35
C ASP A 88 -34.36 -18.10 -8.04
N GLU A 89 -33.30 -17.68 -7.33
CA GLU A 89 -33.41 -16.87 -6.10
C GLU A 89 -33.86 -15.44 -6.44
N GLU A 90 -34.77 -14.87 -5.66
CA GLU A 90 -35.00 -13.42 -5.68
C GLU A 90 -33.86 -12.73 -4.94
N LEU A 91 -33.07 -11.95 -5.67
CA LEU A 91 -31.87 -11.29 -5.18
C LEU A 91 -31.93 -9.78 -5.42
N ASP A 92 -31.45 -9.02 -4.45
CA ASP A 92 -31.15 -7.60 -4.63
C ASP A 92 -29.85 -7.44 -5.40
N TRP A 93 -29.96 -7.11 -6.68
CA TRP A 93 -28.81 -6.80 -7.52
C TRP A 93 -28.33 -5.39 -7.24
N LEU A 94 -27.12 -5.30 -6.70
CA LEU A 94 -26.47 -4.07 -6.28
C LEU A 94 -25.48 -3.60 -7.34
N TYR A 95 -25.38 -2.30 -7.50
CA TYR A 95 -24.32 -1.64 -8.27
C TYR A 95 -23.96 -0.30 -7.67
N ALA A 96 -22.77 0.18 -7.94
CA ALA A 96 -22.37 1.55 -7.66
C ALA A 96 -21.43 2.02 -8.78
N GLU A 97 -21.66 3.21 -9.28
CA GLU A 97 -20.80 3.81 -10.27
C GLU A 97 -19.48 4.23 -9.66
N PHE A 98 -18.40 4.13 -10.41
CA PHE A 98 -17.11 4.67 -9.98
C PHE A 98 -17.13 6.19 -10.11
N PRO A 99 -16.70 6.96 -9.09
CA PRO A 99 -16.67 8.41 -9.18
C PRO A 99 -15.68 8.85 -10.26
N ASP A 100 -16.10 9.80 -11.13
CA ASP A 100 -15.17 10.41 -12.09
C ASP A 100 -14.19 11.34 -11.36
N LEU A 101 -12.99 10.82 -11.14
CA LEU A 101 -11.86 11.54 -10.52
C LEU A 101 -10.93 12.15 -11.56
N GLY A 102 -11.27 12.08 -12.84
CA GLY A 102 -10.49 12.67 -13.92
C GLY A 102 -10.55 14.20 -13.97
N SER A 103 -9.58 14.78 -14.66
CA SER A 103 -9.52 16.20 -14.96
C SER A 103 -9.86 16.46 -16.41
N SER A 104 -10.59 17.54 -16.69
CA SER A 104 -10.81 18.02 -18.06
C SER A 104 -9.52 18.46 -18.75
N LEU A 105 -8.45 18.70 -17.96
CA LEU A 105 -7.11 19.08 -18.44
C LEU A 105 -6.26 17.87 -18.78
N CYS A 106 -6.73 16.66 -18.48
CA CYS A 106 -5.98 15.44 -18.68
C CYS A 106 -5.60 15.26 -20.16
N LYS A 107 -4.32 15.08 -20.41
CA LYS A 107 -3.79 14.74 -21.74
C LYS A 107 -3.46 13.27 -21.83
N LYS A 108 -3.75 12.69 -22.99
CA LYS A 108 -3.40 11.31 -23.31
C LYS A 108 -2.13 11.27 -24.13
N GLY A 109 -1.30 10.26 -23.90
CA GLY A 109 -0.09 10.02 -24.68
C GLY A 109 1.18 10.12 -23.86
N GLY A 110 2.32 9.98 -24.56
CA GLY A 110 3.64 10.04 -23.98
C GLY A 110 4.09 8.72 -23.34
N VAL A 111 5.33 8.75 -22.86
CA VAL A 111 6.01 7.60 -22.25
C VAL A 111 6.29 7.93 -20.80
N TRP A 112 5.70 7.16 -19.88
CA TRP A 112 6.04 7.26 -18.46
C TRP A 112 7.32 6.49 -18.16
N LYS A 113 8.30 7.14 -17.54
CA LYS A 113 9.59 6.56 -17.18
C LYS A 113 9.69 6.33 -15.68
N SER A 114 9.76 5.07 -15.28
CA SER A 114 9.88 4.60 -13.91
C SER A 114 11.03 3.60 -13.75
N SER A 115 11.17 3.01 -12.58
CA SER A 115 12.24 2.06 -12.30
C SER A 115 11.78 0.87 -11.46
N LEU A 116 12.53 -0.22 -11.57
CA LEU A 116 12.47 -1.39 -10.69
C LEU A 116 13.84 -1.60 -10.04
N PHE A 117 13.86 -2.10 -8.82
CA PHE A 117 15.12 -2.41 -8.10
C PHE A 117 15.82 -3.68 -8.64
N GLU A 118 15.04 -4.58 -9.20
CA GLU A 118 15.53 -5.83 -9.78
C GLU A 118 14.63 -6.28 -10.93
N TYR A 119 15.21 -7.04 -11.84
CA TYR A 119 14.43 -7.68 -12.90
C TYR A 119 13.60 -8.82 -12.29
N PRO A 120 12.32 -8.96 -12.65
CA PRO A 120 11.48 -10.04 -12.12
C PRO A 120 12.06 -11.41 -12.40
N THR A 121 12.09 -12.26 -11.39
CA THR A 121 12.51 -13.66 -11.53
C THR A 121 11.55 -14.47 -12.42
N THR A 122 10.33 -13.97 -12.58
CA THR A 122 9.28 -14.54 -13.41
C THR A 122 8.26 -13.49 -13.82
N PHE A 123 7.61 -13.68 -14.99
CA PHE A 123 6.44 -12.90 -15.41
C PHE A 123 5.11 -13.52 -14.95
N ARG A 124 5.17 -14.65 -14.27
CA ARG A 124 3.97 -15.31 -13.74
C ARG A 124 3.43 -14.56 -12.54
N SER A 125 2.12 -14.48 -12.42
CA SER A 125 1.45 -13.85 -11.30
C SER A 125 1.26 -14.79 -10.08
N PHE A 126 1.62 -16.08 -10.20
CA PHE A 126 1.48 -17.09 -9.13
C PHE A 126 2.50 -18.23 -9.29
N GLY A 127 2.54 -19.10 -8.28
CA GLY A 127 3.40 -20.27 -8.24
C GLY A 127 4.83 -19.98 -7.78
N PRO A 128 5.77 -20.93 -7.93
CA PRO A 128 7.14 -20.80 -7.47
C PRO A 128 7.83 -19.54 -7.97
N GLU A 129 8.59 -18.88 -7.10
CA GLU A 129 9.35 -17.67 -7.42
C GLU A 129 8.51 -16.43 -7.83
N SER A 130 7.18 -16.54 -7.91
CA SER A 130 6.34 -15.37 -8.12
C SER A 130 6.43 -14.45 -6.90
N ASN A 131 6.76 -13.19 -7.16
CA ASN A 131 6.95 -12.19 -6.14
C ASN A 131 5.70 -11.30 -6.05
N VAL A 132 5.16 -11.10 -4.86
CA VAL A 132 3.97 -10.25 -4.66
C VAL A 132 4.21 -8.83 -5.18
N GLY A 133 5.42 -8.29 -5.05
CA GLY A 133 5.74 -6.95 -5.54
C GLY A 133 5.71 -6.81 -7.06
N THR A 134 5.98 -7.87 -7.79
CA THR A 134 5.90 -7.89 -9.27
C THR A 134 4.62 -8.54 -9.77
N ARG A 135 3.93 -9.33 -8.96
CA ARG A 135 2.68 -10.02 -9.32
C ARG A 135 1.62 -9.07 -9.89
N ASP A 136 1.36 -7.98 -9.17
CA ASP A 136 0.36 -6.99 -9.58
C ASP A 136 0.81 -6.23 -10.83
N LEU A 137 2.12 -5.99 -10.97
CA LEU A 137 2.70 -5.38 -12.15
C LEU A 137 2.56 -6.31 -13.36
N MET A 138 2.83 -7.62 -13.19
CA MET A 138 2.78 -8.60 -14.29
C MET A 138 1.36 -8.96 -14.71
N SER A 139 0.37 -8.76 -13.84
CA SER A 139 -1.04 -9.09 -14.10
C SER A 139 -1.96 -7.95 -13.65
N PRO A 140 -1.97 -6.80 -14.35
CA PRO A 140 -2.74 -5.62 -13.98
C PRO A 140 -4.24 -5.79 -14.28
N ASN A 141 -4.80 -6.93 -13.89
CA ASN A 141 -6.20 -7.23 -14.09
C ASN A 141 -7.07 -6.55 -13.04
N PRO A 142 -8.14 -5.85 -13.43
CA PRO A 142 -9.12 -5.33 -12.51
C PRO A 142 -9.91 -6.46 -11.83
N SER A 143 -10.25 -6.23 -10.56
CA SER A 143 -11.11 -7.13 -9.79
C SER A 143 -12.59 -6.94 -10.16
N LEU A 144 -13.45 -7.84 -9.69
CA LEU A 144 -14.90 -7.80 -9.93
C LEU A 144 -15.52 -6.50 -9.43
N VAL A 145 -15.19 -6.09 -8.21
CA VAL A 145 -15.54 -4.81 -7.63
C VAL A 145 -14.29 -4.11 -7.12
N THR A 146 -14.30 -2.79 -7.06
CA THR A 146 -13.20 -2.01 -6.47
C THR A 146 -13.72 -1.17 -5.31
N ILE A 147 -12.81 -0.61 -4.50
CA ILE A 147 -13.18 0.29 -3.42
C ILE A 147 -12.80 1.70 -3.84
N SER A 148 -13.77 2.59 -3.81
CA SER A 148 -13.52 4.01 -4.02
C SER A 148 -12.57 4.53 -2.95
N ALA A 149 -11.46 5.09 -3.37
CA ALA A 149 -10.52 5.75 -2.46
C ALA A 149 -11.18 6.93 -1.74
N GLU A 150 -12.17 7.54 -2.36
CA GLU A 150 -12.87 8.73 -1.87
C GLU A 150 -13.89 8.39 -0.77
N THR A 151 -14.75 7.40 -1.03
CA THR A 151 -15.87 7.07 -0.12
C THR A 151 -15.59 5.84 0.74
N ARG A 152 -14.61 5.02 0.40
CA ARG A 152 -14.35 3.68 0.94
C ARG A 152 -15.51 2.69 0.74
N GLU A 153 -16.38 2.97 -0.22
CA GLU A 153 -17.47 2.09 -0.61
C GLU A 153 -17.09 1.28 -1.84
N PHE A 154 -17.75 0.14 -2.01
CA PHE A 154 -17.56 -0.69 -3.18
C PHE A 154 -18.17 -0.05 -4.42
N CYS A 155 -17.46 -0.13 -5.54
CA CYS A 155 -17.90 0.28 -6.86
C CYS A 155 -17.85 -0.91 -7.83
N SER A 156 -18.78 -0.94 -8.77
CA SER A 156 -18.80 -1.92 -9.87
C SER A 156 -17.58 -1.72 -10.76
N PHE A 157 -16.86 -2.83 -11.07
CA PHE A 157 -15.71 -2.76 -11.97
C PHE A 157 -15.83 -3.82 -13.07
N ALA A 158 -15.11 -4.94 -12.98
CA ALA A 158 -15.26 -6.05 -13.95
C ALA A 158 -16.64 -6.72 -13.85
N ALA A 159 -17.25 -6.73 -12.66
CA ALA A 159 -18.67 -6.99 -12.50
C ALA A 159 -19.47 -5.69 -12.62
N SER A 160 -20.54 -5.71 -13.40
CA SER A 160 -21.49 -4.59 -13.50
C SER A 160 -22.39 -4.52 -12.26
N HIS A 161 -22.76 -5.69 -11.70
CA HIS A 161 -23.60 -5.83 -10.53
C HIS A 161 -23.12 -7.00 -9.65
N TRP A 162 -23.49 -6.97 -8.38
CA TRP A 162 -23.32 -8.08 -7.46
C TRP A 162 -24.58 -8.29 -6.63
N ALA A 163 -24.79 -9.50 -6.12
CA ALA A 163 -25.89 -9.80 -5.22
C ALA A 163 -25.44 -10.82 -4.17
N PHE A 164 -25.97 -10.68 -2.96
CA PHE A 164 -25.71 -11.64 -1.88
C PHE A 164 -26.75 -12.75 -1.91
N SER A 165 -26.32 -14.01 -1.75
CA SER A 165 -27.25 -15.13 -1.59
C SER A 165 -28.07 -14.99 -0.30
N ASN A 166 -29.26 -15.60 -0.28
CA ASN A 166 -30.15 -15.55 0.87
C ASN A 166 -29.58 -16.22 2.13
N ASP A 167 -28.65 -17.17 1.97
CA ASP A 167 -27.95 -17.82 3.09
C ASP A 167 -26.77 -17.01 3.66
N GLY A 168 -26.43 -15.88 3.02
CA GLY A 168 -25.35 -14.99 3.45
C GLY A 168 -23.94 -15.55 3.28
N LYS A 169 -23.76 -16.65 2.53
CA LYS A 169 -22.45 -17.30 2.32
C LYS A 169 -21.87 -17.07 0.93
N SER A 170 -22.64 -16.54 -0.01
CA SER A 170 -22.20 -16.38 -1.39
C SER A 170 -22.43 -14.97 -1.92
N VAL A 171 -21.64 -14.61 -2.92
CA VAL A 171 -21.88 -13.44 -3.76
C VAL A 171 -21.99 -13.88 -5.21
N TYR A 172 -23.04 -13.42 -5.87
CA TYR A 172 -23.19 -13.51 -7.31
C TYR A 172 -22.59 -12.27 -7.96
N PHE A 173 -21.89 -12.44 -9.04
CA PHE A 173 -21.30 -11.34 -9.81
C PHE A 173 -21.77 -11.44 -11.28
N LYS A 174 -22.48 -10.41 -11.74
CA LYS A 174 -22.78 -10.24 -13.16
C LYS A 174 -21.63 -9.53 -13.84
N LEU A 175 -20.91 -10.25 -14.70
CA LEU A 175 -19.75 -9.73 -15.43
C LEU A 175 -20.20 -8.77 -16.54
N ARG A 176 -19.34 -7.82 -16.89
CA ARG A 176 -19.52 -6.99 -18.09
C ARG A 176 -19.30 -7.84 -19.35
N GLU A 177 -20.18 -7.70 -20.30
CA GLU A 177 -20.18 -8.55 -21.51
C GLU A 177 -19.22 -8.05 -22.59
N ASP A 178 -18.76 -6.81 -22.48
CA ASP A 178 -17.83 -6.16 -23.40
C ASP A 178 -16.35 -6.30 -23.00
N MET A 179 -16.06 -7.00 -21.89
CA MET A 179 -14.68 -7.26 -21.46
C MET A 179 -13.95 -8.17 -22.44
N LYS A 180 -12.74 -7.76 -22.82
CA LYS A 180 -11.83 -8.53 -23.63
C LYS A 180 -10.43 -8.56 -23.04
N TRP A 181 -9.75 -9.66 -23.23
CA TRP A 181 -8.31 -9.76 -23.03
C TRP A 181 -7.57 -8.92 -24.08
N SER A 182 -6.35 -8.54 -23.80
CA SER A 182 -5.51 -7.70 -24.67
C SER A 182 -5.20 -8.36 -26.04
N ASP A 183 -5.39 -9.66 -26.17
CA ASP A 183 -5.30 -10.43 -27.42
C ASP A 183 -6.64 -10.50 -28.19
N GLY A 184 -7.69 -9.84 -27.68
CA GLY A 184 -9.00 -9.75 -28.31
C GLY A 184 -10.00 -10.83 -27.90
N GLN A 185 -9.59 -11.87 -27.18
CA GLN A 185 -10.48 -12.92 -26.69
C GLN A 185 -11.47 -12.35 -25.65
N PRO A 186 -12.75 -12.79 -25.62
CA PRO A 186 -13.69 -12.34 -24.60
C PRO A 186 -13.30 -12.87 -23.22
N CYS A 187 -13.40 -12.03 -22.18
CA CYS A 187 -13.32 -12.46 -20.79
C CYS A 187 -14.70 -12.93 -20.31
N THR A 188 -14.77 -14.13 -19.75
CA THR A 188 -16.02 -14.78 -19.38
C THR A 188 -15.95 -15.43 -17.99
N ALA A 189 -17.05 -16.01 -17.55
CA ALA A 189 -17.12 -16.77 -16.29
C ALA A 189 -16.10 -17.94 -16.24
N ASP A 190 -15.74 -18.51 -17.39
CA ASP A 190 -14.76 -19.61 -17.46
C ASP A 190 -13.36 -19.16 -17.00
N ASP A 191 -12.99 -17.88 -17.17
CA ASP A 191 -11.71 -17.33 -16.75
C ASP A 191 -11.62 -17.15 -15.24
N TYR A 192 -12.74 -16.88 -14.58
CA TYR A 192 -12.83 -16.81 -13.12
C TYR A 192 -12.85 -18.18 -12.46
N VAL A 193 -13.59 -19.12 -13.05
CA VAL A 193 -13.57 -20.53 -12.60
C VAL A 193 -12.16 -21.09 -12.74
N PHE A 194 -11.51 -20.83 -13.87
CA PHE A 194 -10.13 -21.28 -14.11
C PHE A 194 -9.12 -20.66 -13.14
N TYR A 195 -9.30 -19.39 -12.74
CA TYR A 195 -8.46 -18.78 -11.72
C TYR A 195 -8.46 -19.61 -10.43
N ARG A 196 -9.64 -19.99 -9.93
CA ARG A 196 -9.74 -20.82 -8.72
C ARG A 196 -9.14 -22.21 -8.95
N GLU A 197 -9.41 -22.84 -10.10
CA GLU A 197 -8.84 -24.15 -10.47
C GLU A 197 -7.31 -24.09 -10.48
N ALA A 198 -6.73 -23.02 -11.04
CA ALA A 198 -5.28 -22.82 -11.09
C ALA A 198 -4.68 -22.65 -9.69
N MET A 199 -5.32 -21.83 -8.84
CA MET A 199 -4.80 -21.55 -7.47
C MET A 199 -4.84 -22.78 -6.57
N THR A 200 -5.81 -23.69 -6.75
CA THR A 200 -5.97 -24.90 -5.92
C THR A 200 -5.33 -26.14 -6.53
N ASN A 201 -4.74 -26.02 -7.73
CA ASN A 201 -4.04 -27.12 -8.36
C ASN A 201 -2.73 -27.44 -7.63
N GLU A 202 -2.51 -28.71 -7.29
CA GLU A 202 -1.28 -29.15 -6.59
C GLU A 202 0.00 -28.81 -7.36
N ASN A 203 -0.07 -28.79 -8.70
CA ASN A 203 1.06 -28.45 -9.55
C ASN A 203 1.34 -26.93 -9.59
N ALA A 204 0.45 -26.10 -9.07
CA ALA A 204 0.71 -24.65 -8.96
C ALA A 204 1.83 -24.34 -7.99
N GLU A 205 2.03 -25.20 -6.99
CA GLU A 205 3.05 -25.07 -5.94
C GLU A 205 2.95 -23.72 -5.20
N ASP A 206 1.74 -23.14 -5.11
CA ASP A 206 1.45 -21.91 -4.37
C ASP A 206 0.59 -22.24 -3.15
N PHE A 207 1.25 -22.68 -2.09
CA PHE A 207 0.57 -23.14 -0.87
C PHE A 207 -0.33 -22.06 -0.24
N PHE A 208 0.10 -20.80 -0.26
CA PHE A 208 -0.67 -19.72 0.35
C PHE A 208 -1.97 -19.45 -0.39
N MET A 209 -1.91 -19.39 -1.71
CA MET A 209 -3.11 -19.19 -2.55
C MET A 209 -4.02 -20.42 -2.53
N SER A 210 -3.44 -21.61 -2.49
CA SER A 210 -4.21 -22.86 -2.36
C SER A 210 -4.99 -22.89 -1.05
N ASP A 211 -4.37 -22.64 0.11
CA ASP A 211 -5.05 -22.62 1.42
C ASP A 211 -6.20 -21.60 1.45
N TYR A 212 -6.03 -20.46 0.78
CA TYR A 212 -7.08 -19.44 0.69
C TYR A 212 -8.25 -19.87 -0.22
N TRP A 213 -7.96 -20.38 -1.42
CA TRP A 213 -8.97 -20.70 -2.43
C TRP A 213 -9.62 -22.06 -2.24
N ASP A 214 -9.00 -23.00 -1.53
CA ASP A 214 -9.63 -24.28 -1.14
C ASP A 214 -10.86 -24.10 -0.26
N LYS A 215 -10.90 -22.99 0.49
CA LYS A 215 -12.06 -22.61 1.32
C LYS A 215 -13.16 -21.88 0.55
N LYS A 216 -13.02 -21.74 -0.75
CA LYS A 216 -13.96 -21.02 -1.62
C LYS A 216 -14.36 -21.85 -2.83
N LYS A 217 -15.60 -21.72 -3.24
CA LYS A 217 -16.13 -22.33 -4.44
C LYS A 217 -16.48 -21.25 -5.44
N VAL A 218 -16.04 -21.41 -6.69
CA VAL A 218 -16.39 -20.53 -7.80
C VAL A 218 -17.18 -21.33 -8.83
N GLU A 219 -18.41 -20.93 -9.09
CA GLU A 219 -19.36 -21.61 -9.95
C GLU A 219 -19.77 -20.71 -11.12
N LYS A 220 -19.73 -21.26 -12.31
CA LYS A 220 -20.29 -20.60 -13.49
C LYS A 220 -21.80 -20.80 -13.48
N ILE A 221 -22.56 -19.72 -13.42
CA ILE A 221 -24.02 -19.72 -13.58
C ILE A 221 -24.39 -19.70 -15.06
N ASN A 222 -23.84 -18.72 -15.78
CA ASN A 222 -23.92 -18.61 -17.22
C ASN A 222 -22.63 -18.00 -17.77
N LYS A 223 -22.59 -17.64 -19.06
CA LYS A 223 -21.37 -17.10 -19.71
C LYS A 223 -20.82 -15.86 -19.02
N TYR A 224 -21.68 -15.02 -18.43
CA TYR A 224 -21.33 -13.74 -17.84
C TYR A 224 -21.85 -13.59 -16.40
N CYS A 225 -22.03 -14.71 -15.69
CA CYS A 225 -22.36 -14.68 -14.29
C CYS A 225 -21.66 -15.81 -13.54
N ILE A 226 -21.08 -15.46 -12.39
CA ILE A 226 -20.47 -16.42 -11.47
C ILE A 226 -21.09 -16.29 -10.08
N LYS A 227 -21.07 -17.40 -9.33
CA LYS A 227 -21.34 -17.45 -7.90
C LYS A 227 -20.04 -17.80 -7.18
N VAL A 228 -19.64 -17.00 -6.21
CA VAL A 228 -18.49 -17.28 -5.34
C VAL A 228 -19.00 -17.51 -3.93
N THR A 229 -18.65 -18.66 -3.34
CA THR A 229 -19.15 -19.10 -2.02
C THR A 229 -18.00 -19.25 -1.04
N ASP A 230 -18.13 -18.69 0.16
CA ASP A 230 -17.29 -19.04 1.30
C ASP A 230 -17.78 -20.37 1.91
N MET A 231 -16.93 -21.38 1.90
CA MET A 231 -17.26 -22.72 2.40
C MET A 231 -16.94 -22.90 3.89
N GLU A 232 -16.40 -21.88 4.54
CA GLU A 232 -16.17 -21.95 5.99
C GLU A 232 -17.49 -21.91 6.77
N ASP A 233 -17.50 -22.51 7.94
CA ASP A 233 -18.68 -22.52 8.80
C ASP A 233 -18.83 -21.25 9.62
N LYS A 234 -19.04 -20.13 8.89
CA LYS A 234 -19.26 -18.79 9.43
C LYS A 234 -20.13 -17.98 8.49
N ILE A 235 -20.74 -16.91 9.02
CA ILE A 235 -21.39 -15.86 8.24
C ILE A 235 -20.59 -14.59 8.40
N ASN A 236 -20.10 -14.05 7.29
CA ASN A 236 -19.37 -12.79 7.27
C ASN A 236 -20.34 -11.59 7.12
N PRO A 237 -20.01 -10.40 7.67
CA PRO A 237 -20.69 -9.18 7.27
C PRO A 237 -20.63 -9.01 5.74
N LYS A 238 -21.71 -8.48 5.14
CA LYS A 238 -21.81 -8.35 3.67
C LYS A 238 -20.59 -7.66 3.03
N SER A 239 -20.11 -6.57 3.63
CA SER A 239 -18.93 -5.86 3.13
C SER A 239 -17.66 -6.72 3.22
N THR A 240 -17.50 -7.46 4.29
CA THR A 240 -16.38 -8.39 4.48
C THR A 240 -16.46 -9.56 3.50
N LEU A 241 -17.65 -10.13 3.32
CA LEU A 241 -17.88 -11.23 2.38
C LEU A 241 -17.55 -10.77 0.95
N LEU A 242 -18.04 -9.60 0.54
CA LEU A 242 -17.76 -9.03 -0.78
C LEU A 242 -16.25 -8.81 -1.00
N LEU A 243 -15.52 -8.31 0.01
CA LEU A 243 -14.09 -8.14 -0.05
C LEU A 243 -13.33 -9.46 -0.19
N GLN A 244 -13.74 -10.49 0.58
CA GLN A 244 -13.09 -11.79 0.60
C GLN A 244 -13.37 -12.64 -0.65
N LEU A 245 -14.51 -12.45 -1.29
CA LEU A 245 -14.88 -13.16 -2.50
C LEU A 245 -14.60 -12.40 -3.80
N ASN A 246 -14.07 -11.17 -3.66
CA ASN A 246 -13.61 -10.38 -4.79
C ASN A 246 -12.37 -11.03 -5.40
N MET A 247 -12.31 -11.09 -6.73
CA MET A 247 -11.25 -11.77 -7.45
C MET A 247 -10.99 -11.16 -8.82
N THR A 248 -9.84 -11.50 -9.40
CA THR A 248 -9.47 -11.18 -10.78
C THR A 248 -9.57 -12.43 -11.66
N PRO A 249 -9.77 -12.30 -12.96
CA PRO A 249 -9.78 -13.47 -13.85
C PRO A 249 -8.37 -13.90 -14.24
N MET A 250 -8.26 -15.14 -14.78
CA MET A 250 -7.05 -15.66 -15.40
C MET A 250 -7.37 -16.17 -16.80
N PRO A 251 -6.59 -15.83 -17.84
CA PRO A 251 -6.91 -16.18 -19.22
C PRO A 251 -6.81 -17.69 -19.45
N LYS A 252 -7.96 -18.39 -19.43
CA LYS A 252 -8.01 -19.85 -19.58
C LYS A 252 -7.39 -20.30 -20.90
N HIS A 253 -7.59 -19.55 -21.97
CA HIS A 253 -7.07 -19.86 -23.29
C HIS A 253 -5.53 -19.76 -23.38
N PHE A 254 -4.87 -19.01 -22.49
CA PHE A 254 -3.42 -18.95 -22.38
C PHE A 254 -2.81 -20.24 -21.82
N PHE A 255 -3.62 -21.03 -21.10
CA PHE A 255 -3.23 -22.31 -20.50
C PHE A 255 -4.03 -23.47 -21.11
N PRO A 256 -3.83 -23.82 -22.38
CA PRO A 256 -4.67 -24.80 -23.10
C PRO A 256 -4.64 -26.20 -22.44
N ASN A 257 -3.56 -26.54 -21.77
CA ASN A 257 -3.40 -27.80 -21.05
C ASN A 257 -3.68 -27.67 -19.53
N GLY A 258 -4.13 -26.51 -19.07
CA GLY A 258 -4.24 -26.20 -17.62
C GLY A 258 -2.88 -26.17 -16.92
N ILE A 259 -2.90 -26.26 -15.59
CA ILE A 259 -1.70 -26.21 -14.76
C ILE A 259 -1.15 -27.64 -14.59
N GLN A 260 -0.18 -28.00 -15.41
CA GLN A 260 0.47 -29.30 -15.40
C GLN A 260 1.72 -29.28 -14.50
N LYS A 261 2.28 -30.48 -14.22
CA LYS A 261 3.55 -30.59 -13.51
C LYS A 261 4.64 -29.79 -14.23
N ASP A 262 5.45 -29.06 -13.48
CA ASP A 262 6.55 -28.22 -14.01
C ASP A 262 6.10 -27.10 -14.98
N TRP A 263 4.80 -26.76 -15.01
CA TRP A 263 4.23 -25.70 -15.86
C TRP A 263 4.99 -24.37 -15.75
N TYR A 264 5.49 -24.06 -14.56
CA TYR A 264 6.21 -22.81 -14.28
C TYR A 264 7.49 -22.68 -15.10
N LYS A 265 8.12 -23.79 -15.54
CA LYS A 265 9.30 -23.75 -16.43
C LYS A 265 8.93 -23.27 -17.83
N GLU A 266 7.77 -23.69 -18.34
CA GLU A 266 7.27 -23.29 -19.64
C GLU A 266 6.76 -21.84 -19.65
N TYR A 267 6.08 -21.43 -18.56
CA TYR A 267 5.41 -20.13 -18.49
C TYR A 267 6.25 -19.05 -17.77
N ASN A 268 7.50 -19.31 -17.43
CA ASN A 268 8.29 -18.41 -16.59
C ASN A 268 8.39 -16.98 -17.13
N TYR A 269 8.60 -16.82 -18.42
CA TYR A 269 8.72 -15.53 -19.10
C TYR A 269 7.75 -15.38 -20.27
N LYS A 270 6.63 -16.07 -20.27
CA LYS A 270 5.57 -15.89 -21.26
C LYS A 270 4.75 -14.64 -20.92
N TYR A 271 4.38 -13.92 -21.96
CA TYR A 271 3.60 -12.68 -21.87
C TYR A 271 2.11 -12.99 -21.79
N MET A 272 1.58 -12.97 -20.57
CA MET A 272 0.17 -13.29 -20.32
C MET A 272 -0.72 -12.11 -20.74
N PRO A 273 -1.82 -12.35 -21.49
CA PRO A 273 -2.77 -11.31 -21.81
C PRO A 273 -3.46 -10.77 -20.53
N THR A 274 -3.94 -9.52 -20.58
CA THR A 274 -4.61 -8.82 -19.49
C THR A 274 -5.98 -8.30 -19.91
N ILE A 275 -6.90 -8.13 -18.98
CA ILE A 275 -8.12 -7.33 -19.17
C ILE A 275 -7.91 -5.88 -18.66
N GLY A 276 -6.73 -5.53 -18.17
CA GLY A 276 -6.34 -4.20 -17.69
C GLY A 276 -5.97 -3.23 -18.81
N PRO A 277 -5.63 -1.98 -18.43
CA PRO A 277 -5.36 -0.91 -19.39
C PRO A 277 -4.02 -1.02 -20.12
N TYR A 278 -3.09 -1.82 -19.63
CA TYR A 278 -1.76 -2.00 -20.20
C TYR A 278 -1.39 -3.47 -20.29
N VAL A 279 -0.67 -3.82 -21.32
CA VAL A 279 -0.11 -5.16 -21.53
C VAL A 279 1.40 -5.07 -21.73
N MET A 280 2.14 -6.05 -21.22
CA MET A 280 3.59 -6.13 -21.39
C MET A 280 3.95 -6.29 -22.89
N ALA A 281 4.91 -5.49 -23.35
CA ALA A 281 5.35 -5.44 -24.74
C ALA A 281 6.53 -6.39 -24.97
N GLU A 282 6.27 -7.56 -25.53
CA GLU A 282 7.29 -8.57 -25.81
C GLU A 282 8.41 -8.04 -26.72
N ASP A 283 8.05 -7.23 -27.71
CA ASP A 283 8.96 -6.68 -28.73
C ASP A 283 9.84 -5.53 -28.26
N GLU A 284 9.57 -4.98 -27.09
CA GLU A 284 10.32 -3.84 -26.54
C GLU A 284 11.01 -4.15 -25.20
N ASN A 285 10.72 -5.29 -24.57
CA ASN A 285 11.39 -5.68 -23.33
C ASN A 285 12.84 -6.06 -23.59
N ILE A 286 13.73 -5.63 -22.68
CA ILE A 286 15.15 -5.99 -22.68
C ILE A 286 15.45 -6.74 -21.38
N THR A 287 15.74 -8.04 -21.52
CA THR A 287 15.99 -8.92 -20.38
C THR A 287 17.08 -8.35 -19.45
N GLY A 288 16.76 -8.23 -18.18
CA GLY A 288 17.64 -7.70 -17.17
C GLY A 288 17.74 -6.16 -17.09
N GLU A 289 17.21 -5.42 -18.06
CA GLU A 289 17.41 -3.99 -18.19
C GLU A 289 16.12 -3.14 -18.20
N LEU A 290 15.09 -3.62 -18.96
CA LEU A 290 13.90 -2.81 -19.24
C LEU A 290 12.66 -3.67 -19.36
N ILE A 291 11.58 -3.25 -18.70
CA ILE A 291 10.24 -3.79 -18.91
C ILE A 291 9.33 -2.67 -19.44
N VAL A 292 8.65 -2.96 -20.52
CA VAL A 292 7.76 -2.03 -21.22
C VAL A 292 6.34 -2.56 -21.19
N PHE A 293 5.41 -1.68 -20.84
CA PHE A 293 3.98 -1.92 -21.01
C PHE A 293 3.41 -0.96 -22.06
N LYS A 294 2.60 -1.48 -22.95
CA LYS A 294 1.86 -0.72 -23.96
C LYS A 294 0.40 -0.60 -23.56
N LYS A 295 -0.19 0.53 -23.86
CA LYS A 295 -1.62 0.76 -23.66
C LYS A 295 -2.44 -0.20 -24.51
N VAL A 296 -3.47 -0.80 -23.91
CA VAL A 296 -4.44 -1.63 -24.63
C VAL A 296 -5.38 -0.72 -25.41
N PRO A 297 -5.43 -0.82 -26.76
CA PRO A 297 -6.35 -0.02 -27.57
C PRO A 297 -7.81 -0.28 -27.17
N ASP A 298 -8.63 0.78 -27.18
CA ASP A 298 -10.07 0.70 -26.89
C ASP A 298 -10.43 -0.11 -25.63
N TRP A 299 -9.60 0.03 -24.59
CA TRP A 299 -9.80 -0.68 -23.34
C TRP A 299 -11.21 -0.41 -22.75
N TRP A 300 -11.94 -1.47 -22.48
CA TRP A 300 -13.33 -1.45 -22.00
C TRP A 300 -13.52 -0.61 -20.71
N GLY A 301 -12.51 -0.58 -19.84
CA GLY A 301 -12.57 0.08 -18.52
C GLY A 301 -12.73 1.59 -18.56
N HIS A 302 -12.46 2.25 -19.71
CA HIS A 302 -12.74 3.69 -19.88
C HIS A 302 -14.21 4.03 -19.72
N LYS A 303 -15.12 3.09 -20.02
CA LYS A 303 -16.56 3.28 -19.82
C LYS A 303 -16.95 3.27 -18.33
N VAL A 304 -16.11 2.71 -17.48
CA VAL A 304 -16.36 2.56 -16.04
C VAL A 304 -15.68 3.67 -15.25
N LEU A 305 -14.41 3.94 -15.57
CA LEU A 305 -13.53 4.82 -14.80
C LEU A 305 -13.43 6.24 -15.40
N GLY A 306 -14.13 6.50 -16.50
CA GLY A 306 -13.99 7.75 -17.24
C GLY A 306 -12.63 7.87 -17.96
N ASN A 307 -12.33 9.07 -18.45
CA ASN A 307 -11.15 9.32 -19.26
C ASN A 307 -9.92 9.79 -18.47
N GLY A 308 -9.98 9.83 -17.15
CA GLY A 308 -8.91 10.37 -16.31
C GLY A 308 -7.74 9.42 -16.04
N MET A 309 -7.89 8.11 -16.34
CA MET A 309 -6.90 7.06 -16.07
C MET A 309 -6.33 6.48 -17.35
N ALA A 310 -5.28 5.65 -17.22
CA ALA A 310 -4.56 5.02 -18.34
C ALA A 310 -4.12 6.07 -19.38
N ASN A 311 -3.34 7.06 -18.92
CA ASN A 311 -3.06 8.26 -19.70
C ASN A 311 -1.89 8.12 -20.67
N PHE A 312 -0.96 7.20 -20.42
CA PHE A 312 0.28 7.05 -21.19
C PHE A 312 0.10 6.08 -22.37
N ASP A 313 0.86 6.27 -23.44
CA ASP A 313 0.94 5.28 -24.53
C ASP A 313 1.80 4.10 -24.11
N LYS A 314 2.85 4.38 -23.30
CA LYS A 314 3.78 3.41 -22.77
C LYS A 314 4.17 3.72 -21.33
N ILE A 315 4.53 2.66 -20.62
CA ILE A 315 5.17 2.72 -19.31
C ILE A 315 6.47 1.92 -19.41
N GLU A 316 7.59 2.58 -19.12
CA GLU A 316 8.93 1.99 -19.12
C GLU A 316 9.43 1.85 -17.68
N TYR A 317 9.79 0.64 -17.28
CA TYR A 317 10.44 0.36 -16.01
C TYR A 317 11.89 -0.05 -16.25
N LYS A 318 12.81 0.89 -16.04
CA LYS A 318 14.25 0.63 -16.10
C LYS A 318 14.69 -0.13 -14.86
N VAL A 319 15.45 -1.20 -15.02
CA VAL A 319 16.01 -1.98 -13.89
C VAL A 319 17.26 -1.26 -13.38
N ILE A 320 17.24 -0.88 -12.10
CA ILE A 320 18.31 -0.11 -11.44
C ILE A 320 18.75 -0.85 -10.18
N THR A 321 19.84 -1.60 -10.30
CA THR A 321 20.36 -2.43 -9.21
C THR A 321 21.25 -1.70 -8.20
N GLY A 322 21.55 -0.42 -8.45
CA GLY A 322 22.50 0.37 -7.62
C GLY A 322 21.89 1.09 -6.42
N GLY A 323 20.61 0.88 -6.13
CA GLY A 323 19.93 1.47 -4.98
C GLY A 323 19.37 2.89 -5.21
N LEU A 324 18.85 3.48 -4.14
CA LEU A 324 18.11 4.75 -4.17
C LEU A 324 18.96 5.93 -4.67
N ASP A 325 20.26 5.97 -4.38
CA ASP A 325 21.12 7.07 -4.79
C ASP A 325 21.27 7.14 -6.31
N ILE A 326 21.38 6.00 -6.98
CA ILE A 326 21.44 5.97 -8.46
C ILE A 326 20.08 6.35 -9.04
N MET A 327 18.99 5.89 -8.48
CA MET A 327 17.63 6.32 -8.91
C MET A 327 17.45 7.84 -8.77
N LYS A 328 17.92 8.43 -7.67
CA LYS A 328 17.89 9.87 -7.42
C LYS A 328 18.71 10.64 -8.47
N GLU A 329 19.90 10.14 -8.81
CA GLU A 329 20.72 10.74 -9.85
C GLU A 329 20.03 10.70 -11.22
N LEU A 330 19.44 9.56 -11.59
CA LEU A 330 18.71 9.40 -12.85
C LEU A 330 17.44 10.28 -12.89
N PHE A 331 16.77 10.43 -11.76
CA PHE A 331 15.66 11.38 -11.64
C PHE A 331 16.11 12.81 -11.94
N TYR A 332 17.18 13.27 -11.32
CA TYR A 332 17.68 14.63 -11.59
C TYR A 332 18.24 14.83 -13.01
N LYS A 333 18.58 13.75 -13.72
CA LYS A 333 18.94 13.79 -15.15
C LYS A 333 17.74 13.76 -16.11
N GLY A 334 16.50 13.56 -15.61
CA GLY A 334 15.29 13.44 -16.42
C GLY A 334 15.07 12.05 -17.04
N GLU A 335 15.86 11.06 -16.62
CA GLU A 335 15.67 9.66 -17.04
C GLU A 335 14.53 8.97 -16.28
N LEU A 336 14.16 9.47 -15.10
CA LEU A 336 12.98 9.14 -14.34
C LEU A 336 12.14 10.40 -14.12
N TYR A 337 10.83 10.30 -14.08
CA TYR A 337 9.95 11.48 -14.00
C TYR A 337 9.48 11.82 -12.60
N ASN A 338 9.65 10.90 -11.67
CA ASN A 338 9.38 11.09 -10.24
C ASN A 338 10.44 10.43 -9.37
N TYR A 339 10.60 10.95 -8.16
CA TYR A 339 11.40 10.35 -7.11
C TYR A 339 10.78 10.63 -5.74
N ALA A 340 10.69 9.60 -4.90
CA ALA A 340 10.16 9.73 -3.54
C ALA A 340 11.17 10.44 -2.63
N LEU A 341 10.77 11.54 -2.00
CA LEU A 341 11.58 12.38 -1.12
C LEU A 341 11.10 12.28 0.35
N ASN A 342 10.70 11.09 0.78
CA ASN A 342 10.15 10.90 2.13
C ASN A 342 11.21 10.94 3.23
N ILE A 343 12.48 10.66 2.92
CA ILE A 343 13.58 10.79 3.87
C ILE A 343 13.78 12.28 4.17
N PRO A 344 13.68 12.73 5.46
CA PRO A 344 13.70 14.15 5.79
C PRO A 344 14.95 14.89 5.29
N GLN A 345 16.11 14.25 5.36
CA GLN A 345 17.35 14.86 4.86
C GLN A 345 17.31 15.04 3.34
N GLU A 346 16.86 14.03 2.59
CA GLU A 346 16.73 14.14 1.13
C GLU A 346 15.74 15.23 0.69
N TRP A 347 14.63 15.38 1.45
CA TRP A 347 13.69 16.48 1.24
C TRP A 347 14.34 17.86 1.42
N LYS A 348 15.18 18.02 2.45
CA LYS A 348 15.91 19.26 2.67
C LYS A 348 16.93 19.51 1.56
N ASP A 349 17.76 18.51 1.28
CA ASP A 349 18.83 18.62 0.27
C ASP A 349 18.28 18.86 -1.13
N SER A 350 17.07 18.33 -1.42
CA SER A 350 16.40 18.57 -2.71
C SER A 350 16.12 20.04 -2.99
N ALA A 351 15.97 20.87 -1.94
CA ALA A 351 15.72 22.29 -2.10
C ALA A 351 16.87 23.04 -2.76
N ASP A 352 18.10 22.55 -2.59
CA ASP A 352 19.32 23.17 -3.12
C ASP A 352 19.72 22.58 -4.49
N ASN A 353 18.99 21.58 -4.98
CA ASN A 353 19.25 21.02 -6.30
C ASN A 353 18.96 22.05 -7.41
N SER A 354 19.88 22.18 -8.38
CA SER A 354 19.77 23.17 -9.45
C SER A 354 18.49 23.05 -10.29
N ASN A 355 18.00 21.85 -10.56
CA ASN A 355 16.75 21.65 -11.29
C ASN A 355 15.51 22.07 -10.48
N VAL A 356 15.59 21.98 -9.16
CA VAL A 356 14.55 22.46 -8.24
C VAL A 356 14.60 23.97 -8.10
N THR A 357 15.80 24.55 -7.86
CA THR A 357 15.97 26.01 -7.72
C THR A 357 15.68 26.76 -9.03
N ASN A 358 15.92 26.15 -10.17
CA ASN A 358 15.56 26.68 -11.48
C ASN A 358 14.08 26.44 -11.86
N GLY A 359 13.33 25.74 -10.99
CA GLY A 359 11.91 25.46 -11.18
C GLY A 359 11.58 24.46 -12.29
N TYR A 360 12.52 23.62 -12.70
CA TYR A 360 12.29 22.53 -13.67
C TYR A 360 11.67 21.29 -13.01
N ILE A 361 11.91 21.11 -11.70
CA ILE A 361 11.33 20.08 -10.86
C ILE A 361 10.48 20.77 -9.79
N ASP A 362 9.23 20.33 -9.67
CA ASP A 362 8.32 20.71 -8.60
C ASP A 362 8.46 19.74 -7.44
N ARG A 363 8.42 20.24 -6.21
CA ARG A 363 8.36 19.43 -5.00
C ARG A 363 6.90 19.30 -4.52
N TRP A 364 6.49 18.09 -4.21
CA TRP A 364 5.13 17.77 -3.82
C TRP A 364 5.08 17.24 -2.40
N VAL A 365 4.15 17.74 -1.62
CA VAL A 365 3.78 17.18 -0.32
C VAL A 365 2.36 16.69 -0.42
N PHE A 366 2.23 15.45 -0.16
CA PHE A 366 1.05 14.70 -0.26
C PHE A 366 0.59 14.31 1.16
N ASN A 367 -0.62 14.65 1.67
CA ASN A 367 -1.08 14.28 3.01
C ASN A 367 -1.60 12.84 3.02
N MET A 368 -1.41 12.12 4.07
CA MET A 368 -1.74 10.72 4.23
C MET A 368 -2.90 10.47 5.19
N VAL A 369 -3.84 9.58 4.81
CA VAL A 369 -4.55 8.78 5.82
C VAL A 369 -3.51 7.81 6.41
N PRO A 370 -3.39 7.66 7.73
CA PRO A 370 -2.43 6.73 8.31
C PRO A 370 -2.53 5.34 7.66
N MET A 371 -1.38 4.76 7.34
CA MET A 371 -1.34 3.39 6.82
C MET A 371 -2.07 2.46 7.77
N GLN A 372 -2.93 1.63 7.22
CA GLN A 372 -3.55 0.54 7.95
C GLN A 372 -2.50 -0.55 8.16
N GLY A 373 -2.03 -0.68 9.38
CA GLY A 373 -0.99 -1.61 9.76
C GLY A 373 -0.31 -1.20 11.04
N PHE A 374 0.73 -1.91 11.38
CA PHE A 374 1.55 -1.57 12.53
C PHE A 374 3.02 -1.84 12.25
N SER A 375 3.87 -1.05 12.88
CA SER A 375 5.31 -1.16 12.77
C SER A 375 5.97 -0.92 14.13
N GLY A 376 7.18 -1.46 14.31
CA GLY A 376 7.92 -1.28 15.54
C GLY A 376 8.93 -2.36 15.84
N ILE A 377 9.37 -2.40 17.10
CA ILE A 377 10.19 -3.48 17.65
C ILE A 377 9.24 -4.59 18.11
N GLN A 378 9.30 -5.74 17.45
CA GLN A 378 8.44 -6.90 17.68
C GLN A 378 9.22 -8.02 18.32
N PHE A 379 8.72 -8.57 19.44
CA PHE A 379 9.44 -9.54 20.27
C PHE A 379 9.02 -10.99 20.00
N ASN A 380 10.00 -11.87 19.88
CA ASN A 380 9.76 -13.30 20.01
C ASN A 380 9.75 -13.67 21.51
N VAL A 381 8.55 -13.91 22.06
CA VAL A 381 8.39 -14.21 23.50
C VAL A 381 8.94 -15.57 23.92
N GLN A 382 9.45 -16.36 22.98
CA GLN A 382 10.14 -17.61 23.26
C GLN A 382 11.67 -17.44 23.45
N ALA A 383 12.18 -16.22 23.19
CA ALA A 383 13.61 -15.91 23.32
C ALA A 383 13.94 -15.39 24.73
N ASP A 384 15.01 -15.95 25.34
CA ASP A 384 15.33 -15.84 26.76
C ASP A 384 15.04 -14.50 27.45
N PHE A 385 15.80 -13.44 27.15
CA PHE A 385 15.68 -12.15 27.84
C PHE A 385 14.30 -11.52 27.64
N VAL A 386 13.78 -11.55 26.41
CA VAL A 386 12.50 -10.92 26.08
C VAL A 386 11.27 -11.83 26.30
N SER A 387 11.45 -13.03 26.85
CA SER A 387 10.35 -13.94 27.21
C SER A 387 9.52 -13.42 28.38
N ASP A 388 10.14 -12.72 29.34
CA ASP A 388 9.46 -12.15 30.51
C ASP A 388 8.72 -10.87 30.15
N VAL A 389 7.40 -10.85 30.35
CA VAL A 389 6.57 -9.67 30.08
C VAL A 389 7.00 -8.44 30.89
N ARG A 390 7.55 -8.63 32.11
CA ARG A 390 8.06 -7.53 32.95
C ARG A 390 9.25 -6.84 32.26
N VAL A 391 10.13 -7.63 31.63
CA VAL A 391 11.24 -7.12 30.84
C VAL A 391 10.71 -6.35 29.63
N ARG A 392 9.80 -6.92 28.84
CA ARG A 392 9.24 -6.23 27.68
C ARG A 392 8.54 -4.94 28.06
N ARG A 393 7.82 -4.90 29.19
CA ARG A 393 7.20 -3.66 29.71
C ARG A 393 8.24 -2.64 30.19
N ALA A 394 9.36 -3.08 30.78
CA ALA A 394 10.46 -2.18 31.11
C ALA A 394 11.08 -1.56 29.85
N LEU A 395 11.15 -2.32 28.74
CA LEU A 395 11.65 -1.80 27.46
C LEU A 395 10.79 -0.67 26.86
N TYR A 396 9.50 -0.57 27.16
CA TYR A 396 8.69 0.60 26.78
C TYR A 396 9.23 1.91 27.36
N TYR A 397 9.83 1.87 28.57
CA TYR A 397 10.44 3.03 29.21
C TYR A 397 11.93 3.19 28.84
N ALA A 398 12.59 2.11 28.39
CA ALA A 398 14.00 2.12 28.01
C ALA A 398 14.24 2.59 26.57
N ILE A 399 13.26 2.45 25.69
CA ILE A 399 13.35 2.77 24.26
C ILE A 399 12.70 4.14 24.01
N ASP A 400 13.55 5.14 23.75
CA ASP A 400 13.11 6.51 23.48
C ASP A 400 12.65 6.71 22.04
N MET A 401 11.49 6.17 21.71
CA MET A 401 10.95 6.27 20.36
C MET A 401 10.62 7.72 19.97
N GLN A 402 10.11 8.53 20.93
CA GLN A 402 9.82 9.94 20.66
C GLN A 402 11.09 10.76 20.46
N GLY A 403 12.08 10.58 21.33
CA GLY A 403 13.36 11.26 21.17
C GLY A 403 14.10 10.89 19.86
N MET A 404 13.93 9.66 19.39
CA MET A 404 14.43 9.25 18.07
C MET A 404 13.67 9.96 16.93
N ILE A 405 12.34 10.08 17.03
CA ILE A 405 11.53 10.84 16.06
C ILE A 405 11.98 12.29 16.02
N ASP A 406 12.13 12.92 17.16
CA ASP A 406 12.46 14.33 17.27
C ASP A 406 13.87 14.64 16.74
N ASN A 407 14.85 13.77 17.03
CA ASN A 407 16.26 14.01 16.72
C ASN A 407 16.70 13.41 15.36
N ALA A 408 16.34 12.15 15.08
CA ALA A 408 16.78 11.46 13.85
C ALA A 408 15.79 11.61 12.68
N LEU A 409 14.52 11.95 12.97
CA LEU A 409 13.46 12.16 11.98
C LEU A 409 12.94 13.60 11.97
N TYR A 410 13.65 14.52 12.60
CA TYR A 410 13.37 15.96 12.66
C TYR A 410 11.96 16.31 13.18
N GLY A 411 11.33 15.45 13.98
CA GLY A 411 9.97 15.63 14.47
C GLY A 411 8.88 15.53 13.39
N GLU A 412 9.21 15.06 12.19
CA GLU A 412 8.28 15.02 11.07
C GLU A 412 7.38 13.79 11.07
N TYR A 413 7.74 12.76 11.82
CA TYR A 413 6.98 11.51 11.92
C TYR A 413 6.12 11.52 13.18
N LYS A 414 5.01 10.80 13.13
CA LYS A 414 4.09 10.62 14.27
C LYS A 414 4.26 9.22 14.85
N ARG A 415 4.13 9.11 16.18
CA ARG A 415 4.26 7.83 16.87
C ARG A 415 3.01 6.98 16.72
N TYR A 416 3.17 5.72 16.38
CA TYR A 416 2.08 4.75 16.46
C TYR A 416 1.66 4.54 17.91
N ARG A 417 0.35 4.40 18.14
CA ARG A 417 -0.24 4.14 19.43
C ARG A 417 -0.44 2.66 19.70
N ASN A 418 -1.02 1.95 18.73
CA ASN A 418 -1.33 0.52 18.81
C ASN A 418 -1.34 -0.14 17.41
N ILE A 419 -1.64 -1.42 17.37
CA ILE A 419 -1.69 -2.23 16.14
C ILE A 419 -2.99 -2.06 15.33
N GLY A 420 -3.99 -1.38 15.84
CA GLY A 420 -5.28 -1.14 15.19
C GLY A 420 -5.46 0.26 14.61
N MET A 421 -4.43 1.09 14.71
CA MET A 421 -4.50 2.49 14.36
C MET A 421 -4.84 2.71 12.88
N GLY A 422 -5.84 3.57 12.64
CA GLY A 422 -6.27 3.95 11.29
C GLY A 422 -7.28 3.02 10.62
N HIS A 423 -7.73 1.97 11.30
CA HIS A 423 -8.72 1.05 10.74
C HIS A 423 -10.14 1.54 10.96
N ILE A 424 -10.77 1.97 9.87
CA ILE A 424 -12.21 2.32 9.84
C ILE A 424 -12.85 1.51 8.72
N TRP A 425 -13.89 0.74 9.04
CA TRP A 425 -14.58 -0.10 8.08
C TRP A 425 -16.08 -0.19 8.37
N GLY A 426 -16.91 -0.05 7.34
CA GLY A 426 -18.37 -0.15 7.49
C GLY A 426 -18.96 0.85 8.48
N GLY A 427 -18.33 2.03 8.66
CA GLY A 427 -18.75 3.05 9.63
C GLY A 427 -18.28 2.80 11.07
N TYR A 428 -17.51 1.74 11.33
CA TYR A 428 -16.98 1.41 12.65
C TYR A 428 -15.49 1.71 12.73
N ASP A 429 -15.08 2.27 13.87
CA ASP A 429 -13.68 2.50 14.23
C ASP A 429 -13.15 1.29 15.01
N PHE A 430 -12.12 0.66 14.48
CA PHE A 430 -11.47 -0.51 15.07
C PHE A 430 -10.24 -0.14 15.91
N ASP A 431 -9.88 1.14 16.02
CA ASP A 431 -8.76 1.61 16.81
C ASP A 431 -9.16 1.83 18.28
N ASP A 432 -8.39 1.28 19.21
CA ASP A 432 -8.55 1.59 20.64
C ASP A 432 -7.77 2.84 21.02
N HIS A 433 -8.47 3.97 21.08
CA HIS A 433 -7.90 5.26 21.45
C HIS A 433 -7.51 5.38 22.93
N THR A 434 -7.85 4.41 23.77
CA THR A 434 -7.49 4.41 25.19
C THR A 434 -6.07 3.93 25.45
N ILE A 435 -5.45 3.25 24.45
CA ILE A 435 -4.07 2.78 24.57
C ILE A 435 -3.11 3.96 24.42
N THR A 436 -2.27 4.15 25.42
CA THR A 436 -1.22 5.16 25.43
C THR A 436 0.15 4.52 25.61
N LYS A 437 1.21 5.20 25.18
CA LYS A 437 2.58 4.75 25.40
C LYS A 437 3.27 5.63 26.43
N PRO A 438 4.06 5.04 27.32
CA PRO A 438 4.79 5.82 28.31
C PRO A 438 5.88 6.66 27.66
N ASP A 439 6.25 7.74 28.35
CA ASP A 439 7.42 8.52 28.01
C ASP A 439 8.69 7.76 28.38
N PHE A 440 9.81 8.14 27.76
CA PHE A 440 11.11 7.61 28.08
C PHE A 440 11.51 7.90 29.52
N ASP A 441 11.74 6.87 30.29
CA ASP A 441 12.21 6.94 31.68
C ASP A 441 13.19 5.79 31.97
N PRO A 442 14.49 5.98 31.72
CA PRO A 442 15.47 4.93 31.87
C PRO A 442 15.67 4.53 33.34
N LYS A 443 15.36 5.41 34.30
CA LYS A 443 15.40 5.08 35.73
C LYS A 443 14.31 4.08 36.08
N LYS A 444 13.07 4.40 35.72
CA LYS A 444 11.92 3.48 35.90
C LYS A 444 12.12 2.17 35.18
N ALA A 445 12.63 2.19 33.95
CA ALA A 445 12.99 0.98 33.23
C ALA A 445 13.99 0.11 34.01
N GLY A 446 15.04 0.75 34.57
CA GLY A 446 16.02 0.08 35.41
C GLY A 446 15.45 -0.52 36.68
N GLU A 447 14.50 0.15 37.34
CA GLU A 447 13.78 -0.36 38.52
C GLU A 447 12.96 -1.61 38.14
N MET A 448 12.19 -1.55 37.06
CA MET A 448 11.39 -2.67 36.57
C MET A 448 12.25 -3.87 36.12
N LEU A 449 13.42 -3.62 35.53
CA LEU A 449 14.38 -4.67 35.19
C LEU A 449 14.97 -5.33 36.44
N ALA A 450 15.23 -4.55 37.52
CA ALA A 450 15.67 -5.09 38.79
C ALA A 450 14.59 -5.99 39.42
N GLU A 451 13.32 -5.56 39.40
CA GLU A 451 12.17 -6.38 39.83
C GLU A 451 11.99 -7.66 38.99
N ALA A 452 12.37 -7.62 37.70
CA ALA A 452 12.42 -8.79 36.84
C ALA A 452 13.65 -9.71 37.09
N GLY A 453 14.54 -9.32 38.01
CA GLY A 453 15.70 -10.10 38.43
C GLY A 453 17.02 -9.67 37.81
N TYR A 454 17.08 -8.56 37.06
CA TYR A 454 18.30 -7.94 36.52
C TYR A 454 18.75 -6.79 37.43
N ASP A 455 19.08 -7.10 38.67
CA ASP A 455 19.32 -6.16 39.76
C ASP A 455 20.77 -5.68 39.87
N THR A 456 21.71 -6.42 39.33
CA THR A 456 23.14 -6.10 39.38
C THR A 456 23.54 -5.30 38.13
N ILE A 457 24.36 -4.24 38.31
CA ILE A 457 24.93 -3.47 37.20
C ILE A 457 26.37 -3.90 36.96
N GLY A 458 26.66 -4.36 35.75
CA GLY A 458 28.01 -4.75 35.33
C GLY A 458 28.94 -3.54 35.18
N SER A 459 30.24 -3.79 35.05
CA SER A 459 31.25 -2.73 34.90
C SER A 459 31.08 -1.88 33.63
N ASP A 460 30.39 -2.39 32.64
CA ASP A 460 30.04 -1.71 31.40
C ASP A 460 28.68 -0.98 31.43
N GLY A 461 28.02 -0.98 32.59
CA GLY A 461 26.72 -0.36 32.80
C GLY A 461 25.52 -1.23 32.42
N ILE A 462 25.73 -2.45 31.89
CA ILE A 462 24.65 -3.36 31.53
C ILE A 462 24.23 -4.21 32.74
N ARG A 463 22.92 -4.38 32.89
CA ARG A 463 22.36 -5.16 34.00
C ARG A 463 22.56 -6.66 33.76
N VAL A 464 22.73 -7.39 34.86
CA VAL A 464 22.85 -8.86 34.88
C VAL A 464 21.95 -9.42 35.99
N ASN A 465 21.43 -10.63 35.75
CA ASN A 465 20.69 -11.36 36.79
C ASN A 465 21.63 -12.21 37.66
N LYS A 466 21.08 -12.80 38.70
CA LYS A 466 21.83 -13.68 39.65
C LYS A 466 22.56 -14.87 39.00
N ASN A 467 22.18 -15.24 37.79
CA ASN A 467 22.83 -16.35 37.04
C ASN A 467 23.92 -15.81 36.08
N GLY A 468 24.22 -14.50 36.11
CA GLY A 468 25.18 -13.84 35.23
C GLY A 468 24.65 -13.58 33.80
N GLN A 469 23.36 -13.80 33.55
CA GLN A 469 22.73 -13.50 32.26
C GLN A 469 22.56 -12.00 32.14
N ARG A 470 22.99 -11.45 30.99
CA ARG A 470 22.93 -10.01 30.68
C ARG A 470 21.54 -9.58 30.22
N ALA A 471 21.17 -8.36 30.56
CA ALA A 471 20.00 -7.67 29.99
C ALA A 471 20.33 -7.25 28.56
N SER A 472 20.28 -8.20 27.64
CA SER A 472 20.70 -8.01 26.25
C SER A 472 19.80 -8.77 25.29
N PHE A 473 19.53 -8.17 24.12
CA PHE A 473 18.84 -8.83 23.02
C PHE A 473 19.27 -8.31 21.65
N GLU A 474 19.20 -9.20 20.64
CA GLU A 474 19.48 -8.89 19.24
C GLU A 474 18.22 -8.34 18.55
N LEU A 475 18.36 -7.22 17.83
CA LEU A 475 17.32 -6.62 17.00
C LEU A 475 17.69 -6.77 15.53
N LEU A 476 16.94 -7.62 14.80
CA LEU A 476 17.09 -7.74 13.35
C LEU A 476 16.42 -6.58 12.63
N TYR A 477 17.05 -6.07 11.58
CA TYR A 477 16.47 -5.09 10.65
C TYR A 477 17.07 -5.24 9.25
N SER A 478 16.36 -4.79 8.19
CA SER A 478 16.79 -5.02 6.81
C SER A 478 17.25 -3.77 6.08
N GLN A 479 16.80 -2.58 6.49
CA GLN A 479 17.01 -1.35 5.74
C GLN A 479 18.22 -0.56 6.26
N PRO A 480 19.25 -0.29 5.42
CA PRO A 480 20.44 0.43 5.86
C PRO A 480 20.16 1.79 6.50
N HIS A 481 19.18 2.54 5.97
CA HIS A 481 18.79 3.84 6.51
C HIS A 481 18.14 3.79 7.91
N HIS A 482 17.78 2.61 8.40
CA HIS A 482 17.35 2.44 9.79
C HIS A 482 18.51 2.41 10.77
N THR A 483 19.74 2.15 10.33
CA THR A 483 20.90 1.97 11.22
C THR A 483 21.12 3.17 12.14
N GLU A 484 21.06 4.38 11.61
CA GLU A 484 21.23 5.60 12.40
C GLU A 484 20.14 5.73 13.46
N ARG A 485 18.87 5.56 13.09
CA ARG A 485 17.72 5.65 13.98
C ARG A 485 17.79 4.61 15.11
N LEU A 486 18.10 3.36 14.76
CA LEU A 486 18.22 2.26 15.73
C LEU A 486 19.45 2.42 16.64
N THR A 487 20.52 3.06 16.14
CA THR A 487 21.68 3.42 16.97
C THR A 487 21.29 4.40 18.07
N VAL A 488 20.43 5.40 17.78
CA VAL A 488 19.88 6.29 18.81
C VAL A 488 19.16 5.48 19.87
N LEU A 489 18.27 4.56 19.48
CA LEU A 489 17.53 3.72 20.44
C LEU A 489 18.46 2.82 21.27
N ARG A 490 19.53 2.28 20.68
CA ARG A 490 20.54 1.50 21.38
C ARG A 490 21.21 2.30 22.49
N GLU A 491 21.65 3.53 22.18
CA GLU A 491 22.30 4.40 23.16
C GLU A 491 21.34 4.84 24.29
N GLN A 492 20.03 4.97 23.97
CA GLN A 492 19.01 5.22 24.99
C GLN A 492 18.76 4.01 25.87
N ALA A 493 18.63 2.80 25.30
CA ALA A 493 18.42 1.57 26.05
C ALA A 493 19.59 1.32 27.06
N LYS A 494 20.80 1.68 26.67
CA LYS A 494 21.99 1.54 27.54
C LYS A 494 21.87 2.36 28.84
N LYS A 495 21.17 3.50 28.83
CA LYS A 495 20.92 4.31 30.02
C LYS A 495 20.06 3.57 31.07
N ALA A 496 19.23 2.62 30.63
CA ALA A 496 18.46 1.73 31.50
C ALA A 496 19.23 0.47 31.91
N GLY A 497 20.44 0.27 31.38
CA GLY A 497 21.26 -0.91 31.58
C GLY A 497 20.94 -2.06 30.63
N VAL A 498 20.39 -1.77 29.45
CA VAL A 498 20.07 -2.76 28.43
C VAL A 498 21.04 -2.67 27.24
N ASP A 499 21.60 -3.80 26.83
CA ASP A 499 22.43 -3.94 25.64
C ASP A 499 21.57 -4.35 24.43
N LEU A 500 21.20 -3.36 23.62
CA LEU A 500 20.48 -3.59 22.36
C LEU A 500 21.46 -3.82 21.23
N GLN A 501 21.56 -5.07 20.74
CA GLN A 501 22.49 -5.48 19.70
C GLN A 501 21.82 -5.35 18.32
N LEU A 502 22.32 -4.45 17.49
CA LEU A 502 21.78 -4.22 16.14
C LEU A 502 22.38 -5.20 15.13
N LYS A 503 21.53 -5.91 14.41
CA LYS A 503 21.95 -6.86 13.37
C LYS A 503 21.21 -6.60 12.06
N MET A 504 21.91 -6.01 11.11
CA MET A 504 21.38 -5.79 9.78
C MET A 504 21.43 -7.06 8.93
N MET A 505 20.31 -7.41 8.32
CA MET A 505 20.18 -8.51 7.38
C MET A 505 19.40 -8.03 6.15
N GLN A 506 20.09 -7.63 5.09
CA GLN A 506 19.45 -7.17 3.86
C GLN A 506 18.70 -8.30 3.13
N GLN A 507 19.16 -9.53 3.27
CA GLN A 507 18.52 -10.71 2.70
C GLN A 507 18.21 -11.74 3.77
N GLY A 508 17.14 -12.50 3.60
CA GLY A 508 16.75 -13.59 4.48
C GLY A 508 16.25 -13.19 5.88
N MET A 509 16.13 -11.90 6.21
CA MET A 509 15.64 -11.46 7.52
C MET A 509 14.22 -12.00 7.78
N PHE A 510 13.33 -11.82 6.82
CA PHE A 510 11.94 -12.24 7.00
C PHE A 510 11.82 -13.78 7.13
N ASN A 511 12.66 -14.53 6.41
CA ASN A 511 12.75 -15.98 6.61
C ASN A 511 13.19 -16.34 8.02
N ALA A 512 14.17 -15.62 8.59
CA ALA A 512 14.55 -15.80 9.99
C ALA A 512 13.39 -15.49 10.94
N VAL A 513 12.62 -14.44 10.66
CA VAL A 513 11.44 -14.03 11.44
C VAL A 513 10.34 -15.09 11.38
N LEU A 514 9.95 -15.55 10.18
CA LEU A 514 8.95 -16.63 10.00
C LEU A 514 9.32 -17.92 10.73
N ASN A 515 10.61 -18.23 10.78
CA ASN A 515 11.13 -19.41 11.47
C ASN A 515 11.46 -19.15 12.94
N ARG A 516 11.10 -17.99 13.48
CA ARG A 516 11.36 -17.55 14.87
C ARG A 516 12.82 -17.69 15.31
N LYS A 517 13.76 -17.45 14.38
CA LYS A 517 15.21 -17.43 14.61
C LYS A 517 15.71 -16.02 14.97
N HIS A 518 14.92 -15.27 15.72
CA HIS A 518 15.20 -13.90 16.16
C HIS A 518 14.80 -13.74 17.63
N GLN A 519 15.35 -12.74 18.30
CA GLN A 519 14.90 -12.31 19.64
C GLN A 519 13.91 -11.13 19.49
N ALA A 520 14.26 -10.16 18.67
CA ALA A 520 13.37 -9.09 18.23
C ALA A 520 13.67 -8.71 16.78
N TRP A 521 12.71 -8.09 16.11
CA TRP A 521 12.93 -7.54 14.79
C TRP A 521 12.24 -6.17 14.64
N PHE A 522 12.81 -5.30 13.80
CA PHE A 522 12.28 -3.99 13.49
C PHE A 522 11.66 -4.01 12.10
N GLY A 523 10.35 -3.81 12.04
CA GLY A 523 9.62 -3.81 10.80
C GLY A 523 8.12 -3.66 10.99
N GLY A 524 7.41 -3.54 9.87
CA GLY A 524 5.97 -3.33 9.84
C GLY A 524 5.23 -4.47 9.15
N MET A 525 3.94 -4.54 9.48
CA MET A 525 2.94 -5.37 8.81
C MET A 525 1.84 -4.47 8.29
N THR A 526 1.46 -4.63 7.03
CA THR A 526 0.22 -4.06 6.50
C THR A 526 -0.93 -5.00 6.82
N THR A 527 -2.09 -4.43 7.14
CA THR A 527 -3.33 -5.17 7.34
C THR A 527 -4.35 -4.73 6.30
N TYR A 528 -5.44 -5.46 6.20
CA TYR A 528 -6.56 -5.13 5.31
C TYR A 528 -7.37 -3.92 5.84
N TYR A 529 -8.46 -3.56 5.17
CA TYR A 529 -9.34 -2.46 5.52
C TYR A 529 -9.89 -2.51 6.95
N TYR A 530 -9.98 -3.72 7.53
CA TYR A 530 -10.21 -3.94 8.95
C TYR A 530 -9.16 -4.92 9.49
N PRO A 531 -8.76 -4.79 10.76
CA PRO A 531 -7.68 -5.62 11.30
C PRO A 531 -8.13 -7.06 11.47
N THR A 532 -7.24 -8.00 11.12
CA THR A 532 -7.38 -9.43 11.36
C THR A 532 -6.14 -9.93 12.09
N TYR A 533 -6.31 -10.58 13.22
CA TYR A 533 -5.21 -10.89 14.13
C TYR A 533 -4.91 -12.38 14.28
N TRP A 534 -5.77 -13.27 13.73
CA TRP A 534 -5.62 -14.72 13.91
C TRP A 534 -4.29 -15.27 13.40
N GLN A 535 -3.78 -14.75 12.30
CA GLN A 535 -2.49 -15.19 11.76
C GLN A 535 -1.33 -14.88 12.70
N SER A 536 -1.34 -13.67 13.26
CA SER A 536 -0.24 -13.15 14.08
C SER A 536 -0.27 -13.65 15.52
N PHE A 537 -1.45 -13.99 16.07
CA PHE A 537 -1.57 -14.21 17.51
C PHE A 537 -2.26 -15.52 17.92
N SER A 538 -2.81 -16.34 16.99
CA SER A 538 -3.44 -17.61 17.39
C SER A 538 -2.42 -18.63 17.92
N SER A 539 -2.82 -19.38 18.94
CA SER A 539 -1.99 -20.47 19.50
C SER A 539 -1.75 -21.60 18.48
N THR A 540 -2.64 -21.79 17.52
CA THR A 540 -2.46 -22.75 16.42
C THR A 540 -1.24 -22.35 15.58
N ASN A 541 -1.13 -21.08 15.19
CA ASN A 541 -0.01 -20.57 14.42
C ASN A 541 1.28 -20.49 15.24
N ALA A 542 1.18 -20.28 16.57
CA ALA A 542 2.35 -20.33 17.45
C ALA A 542 3.04 -21.71 17.45
N LYS A 543 2.33 -22.80 17.14
CA LYS A 543 2.86 -24.16 17.08
C LYS A 543 3.49 -24.51 15.73
N GLN A 544 3.29 -23.69 14.71
CA GLN A 544 3.78 -23.92 13.35
C GLN A 544 5.12 -23.20 13.10
N ILE A 545 5.95 -23.74 12.21
CA ILE A 545 7.15 -23.11 11.68
C ILE A 545 7.32 -23.60 10.22
N PRO A 546 7.42 -22.68 9.24
CA PRO A 546 7.32 -21.22 9.35
C PRO A 546 5.90 -20.75 9.71
N SER A 547 5.79 -19.55 10.32
CA SER A 547 4.50 -19.04 10.78
C SER A 547 4.45 -17.50 10.79
N ASN A 548 3.28 -16.94 10.54
CA ASN A 548 3.02 -15.51 10.72
C ASN A 548 2.84 -15.09 12.19
N ASN A 549 2.73 -16.05 13.11
CA ASN A 549 2.88 -15.76 14.54
C ASN A 549 4.38 -15.66 14.89
N PHE A 550 4.98 -14.55 14.49
CA PHE A 550 6.41 -14.26 14.72
C PHE A 550 6.77 -14.21 16.20
N TYR A 551 5.78 -13.85 17.00
CA TYR A 551 5.93 -13.67 18.45
C TYR A 551 6.09 -14.99 19.18
N GLY A 552 5.65 -16.11 18.58
CA GLY A 552 5.53 -17.38 19.31
C GLY A 552 4.56 -17.29 20.50
N TYR A 553 3.69 -16.26 20.50
CA TYR A 553 2.74 -15.99 21.57
C TYR A 553 1.56 -16.96 21.51
N SER A 554 1.14 -17.42 22.66
CA SER A 554 0.02 -18.36 22.82
C SER A 554 -0.74 -18.03 24.10
N SER A 555 -2.06 -17.83 24.01
CA SER A 555 -2.90 -17.50 25.13
C SER A 555 -4.35 -17.95 24.89
N PRO A 556 -5.00 -18.64 25.86
CA PRO A 556 -6.41 -19.00 25.76
C PRO A 556 -7.33 -17.78 25.64
N GLU A 557 -6.97 -16.66 26.26
CA GLU A 557 -7.74 -15.40 26.15
C GLU A 557 -7.67 -14.85 24.73
N MET A 558 -6.47 -14.84 24.13
CA MET A 558 -6.29 -14.42 22.74
C MET A 558 -7.06 -15.34 21.78
N ASP A 559 -6.96 -16.66 21.96
CA ASP A 559 -7.69 -17.62 21.12
C ASP A 559 -9.20 -17.42 21.18
N ARG A 560 -9.75 -17.10 22.37
CA ARG A 560 -11.17 -16.78 22.54
C ARG A 560 -11.56 -15.50 21.77
N LEU A 561 -10.75 -14.48 21.80
CA LEU A 561 -10.99 -13.24 21.05
C LEU A 561 -10.87 -13.47 19.54
N ILE A 562 -9.91 -14.28 19.11
CA ILE A 562 -9.73 -14.67 17.71
C ILE A 562 -10.92 -15.50 17.22
N GLU A 563 -11.50 -16.34 18.07
CA GLU A 563 -12.70 -17.10 17.71
C GLU A 563 -13.91 -16.20 17.45
N ILE A 564 -14.07 -15.10 18.22
CA ILE A 564 -15.08 -14.07 17.95
C ILE A 564 -14.76 -13.35 16.63
N GLU A 565 -13.50 -12.93 16.41
CA GLU A 565 -13.07 -12.32 15.15
C GLU A 565 -13.44 -13.18 13.93
N ARG A 566 -13.30 -14.50 14.05
CA ARG A 566 -13.53 -15.43 12.95
C ARG A 566 -15.01 -15.76 12.71
N LYS A 567 -15.89 -15.62 13.70
CA LYS A 567 -17.28 -16.09 13.63
C LYS A 567 -18.33 -14.99 13.63
N SER A 568 -18.03 -13.81 14.16
CA SER A 568 -19.01 -12.74 14.24
C SER A 568 -19.33 -12.15 12.87
N ALA A 569 -20.62 -11.96 12.60
CA ALA A 569 -21.15 -11.22 11.46
C ALA A 569 -21.48 -9.75 11.80
N ASP A 570 -21.35 -9.36 13.07
CA ASP A 570 -21.65 -8.01 13.57
C ASP A 570 -20.39 -7.16 13.60
N LEU A 571 -20.35 -6.07 12.80
CA LEU A 571 -19.21 -5.16 12.74
C LEU A 571 -18.97 -4.41 14.05
N ALA A 572 -20.02 -4.14 14.85
CA ALA A 572 -19.86 -3.51 16.16
C ALA A 572 -19.16 -4.46 17.13
N GLU A 573 -19.59 -5.74 17.18
CA GLU A 573 -18.94 -6.77 17.98
C GLU A 573 -17.47 -6.97 17.53
N LEU A 574 -17.23 -7.04 16.23
CA LEU A 574 -15.87 -7.17 15.67
C LEU A 574 -14.98 -5.99 16.05
N SER A 575 -15.49 -4.75 15.97
CA SER A 575 -14.75 -3.56 16.36
C SER A 575 -14.33 -3.63 17.84
N GLU A 576 -15.28 -3.90 18.75
CA GLU A 576 -14.97 -4.01 20.17
C GLU A 576 -14.05 -5.19 20.49
N ASN A 577 -14.19 -6.30 19.79
CA ASN A 577 -13.32 -7.46 19.92
C ASN A 577 -11.87 -7.15 19.45
N CYS A 578 -11.71 -6.46 18.33
CA CYS A 578 -10.41 -6.00 17.85
C CYS A 578 -9.73 -5.07 18.86
N LYS A 579 -10.47 -4.13 19.47
CA LYS A 579 -9.96 -3.28 20.55
C LYS A 579 -9.52 -4.11 21.77
N ALA A 580 -10.26 -5.16 22.11
CA ALA A 580 -9.86 -6.07 23.19
C ALA A 580 -8.55 -6.81 22.87
N ILE A 581 -8.34 -7.24 21.62
CA ILE A 581 -7.09 -7.83 21.16
C ILE A 581 -5.94 -6.83 21.27
N GLN A 582 -6.15 -5.58 20.84
CA GLN A 582 -5.15 -4.52 20.94
C GLN A 582 -4.72 -4.26 22.39
N ARG A 583 -5.68 -4.21 23.33
CA ARG A 583 -5.40 -4.09 24.77
C ARG A 583 -4.59 -5.27 25.29
N LEU A 584 -4.88 -6.48 24.83
CA LEU A 584 -4.13 -7.68 25.24
C LEU A 584 -2.70 -7.66 24.68
N VAL A 585 -2.50 -7.27 23.42
CA VAL A 585 -1.18 -7.11 22.81
C VAL A 585 -0.36 -6.06 23.56
N ASP A 586 -0.97 -4.94 23.96
CA ASP A 586 -0.32 -3.90 24.76
C ASP A 586 0.01 -4.39 26.18
N LYS A 587 -0.92 -5.07 26.85
CA LYS A 587 -0.70 -5.68 28.18
C LYS A 587 0.46 -6.65 28.17
N GLU A 588 0.56 -7.47 27.13
CA GLU A 588 1.65 -8.45 26.97
C GLU A 588 2.94 -7.83 26.41
N ALA A 589 2.91 -6.56 26.04
CA ALA A 589 4.03 -5.82 25.46
C ALA A 589 4.71 -6.59 24.32
N LEU A 590 3.93 -7.09 23.38
CA LEU A 590 4.45 -7.86 22.26
C LEU A 590 5.18 -6.99 21.25
N ILE A 591 4.84 -5.70 21.18
CA ILE A 591 5.34 -4.73 20.21
C ILE A 591 5.62 -3.41 20.91
N ILE A 592 6.79 -2.80 20.67
CA ILE A 592 7.00 -1.36 20.90
C ILE A 592 6.69 -0.67 19.58
N PRO A 593 5.53 -0.02 19.43
CA PRO A 593 5.16 0.65 18.19
C PRO A 593 6.14 1.78 17.87
N ASP A 594 6.46 1.93 16.59
CA ASP A 594 7.38 2.96 16.13
C ASP A 594 6.63 4.23 15.64
N TYR A 595 6.69 4.53 14.36
CA TYR A 595 6.25 5.79 13.78
C TYR A 595 5.66 5.60 12.39
N TYR A 596 4.87 6.59 11.98
CA TYR A 596 4.31 6.69 10.63
C TYR A 596 4.41 8.13 10.11
N LEU A 597 4.26 8.27 8.79
CA LEU A 597 4.03 9.55 8.15
C LEU A 597 2.53 9.71 7.86
N ASP A 598 1.99 10.91 8.04
CA ASP A 598 0.67 11.29 7.53
C ASP A 598 0.74 12.12 6.24
N PHE A 599 1.92 12.09 5.61
CA PHE A 599 2.17 12.70 4.30
C PHE A 599 3.18 11.85 3.52
N ALA A 600 3.22 12.03 2.20
CA ALA A 600 4.31 11.59 1.35
C ALA A 600 4.94 12.80 0.65
N ARG A 601 6.18 12.67 0.19
CA ARG A 601 6.90 13.69 -0.56
C ARG A 601 7.47 13.12 -1.84
N ALA A 602 7.38 13.88 -2.91
CA ALA A 602 8.02 13.54 -4.17
C ALA A 602 8.59 14.78 -4.86
N GLY A 603 9.68 14.57 -5.57
CA GLY A 603 10.09 15.44 -6.65
C GLY A 603 9.46 14.95 -7.95
N MET A 604 8.97 15.86 -8.76
CA MET A 604 8.41 15.54 -10.08
C MET A 604 8.84 16.59 -11.08
N TRP A 605 9.22 16.14 -12.26
CA TRP A 605 9.47 17.06 -13.35
C TRP A 605 8.22 17.88 -13.67
N LYS A 606 8.41 19.15 -13.97
CA LYS A 606 7.32 20.14 -14.12
C LYS A 606 6.26 19.78 -15.16
N TRP A 607 6.54 18.88 -16.07
CA TRP A 607 5.56 18.35 -17.05
C TRP A 607 4.66 17.24 -16.54
N VAL A 608 4.90 16.71 -15.32
CA VAL A 608 3.99 15.76 -14.67
C VAL A 608 2.85 16.54 -14.00
N ARG A 609 1.61 16.22 -14.36
CA ARG A 609 0.43 16.96 -13.94
C ARG A 609 -0.61 16.06 -13.30
N PHE A 610 -1.36 16.63 -12.37
CA PHE A 610 -2.41 15.99 -11.60
C PHE A 610 -3.73 16.73 -11.77
N PRO A 611 -4.88 16.06 -11.53
CA PRO A 611 -6.15 16.75 -11.39
C PRO A 611 -6.05 17.88 -10.36
N SER A 612 -6.65 19.01 -10.64
CA SER A 612 -6.63 20.20 -9.78
C SER A 612 -7.51 20.06 -8.54
N HIS A 613 -8.51 19.17 -8.62
CA HIS A 613 -9.34 18.86 -7.47
C HIS A 613 -8.58 17.99 -6.48
N GLY A 614 -8.49 18.44 -5.28
CA GLY A 614 -7.82 17.77 -4.22
C GLY A 614 -8.52 16.55 -3.62
N ASN A 615 -9.33 15.85 -4.38
CA ASN A 615 -10.15 14.73 -3.91
C ASN A 615 -9.56 13.36 -4.19
N LEU A 616 -8.28 13.30 -4.53
CA LEU A 616 -7.56 12.04 -4.70
C LEU A 616 -7.22 11.48 -3.32
N LYS A 617 -8.17 10.81 -2.68
CA LYS A 617 -7.84 9.95 -1.56
C LYS A 617 -7.10 8.73 -2.03
N PHE A 618 -6.24 8.35 -1.19
CA PHE A 618 -5.42 7.21 -1.35
C PHE A 618 -6.01 6.03 -0.61
N SER A 619 -6.18 4.91 -1.27
CA SER A 619 -6.46 3.62 -0.64
C SER A 619 -5.31 2.64 -0.89
N ASP A 620 -5.20 1.60 -0.07
CA ASP A 620 -4.20 0.55 -0.25
C ASP A 620 -4.31 -0.18 -1.59
N SER A 621 -5.43 -0.01 -2.31
CA SER A 621 -5.68 -0.61 -3.62
C SER A 621 -5.46 0.33 -4.80
N THR A 622 -5.27 1.64 -4.56
CA THR A 622 -5.16 2.61 -5.66
C THR A 622 -3.97 3.53 -5.43
N ASP A 623 -2.86 3.25 -6.08
CA ASP A 623 -1.70 4.15 -6.07
C ASP A 623 -1.92 5.28 -7.07
N ILE A 624 -2.10 6.52 -6.60
CA ILE A 624 -2.28 7.67 -7.50
C ILE A 624 -1.07 7.93 -8.39
N LEU A 625 0.07 7.40 -8.01
CA LEU A 625 1.31 7.44 -8.79
C LEU A 625 1.58 6.12 -9.52
N ASP A 626 0.68 5.13 -9.41
CA ASP A 626 0.74 3.97 -10.28
C ASP A 626 0.42 4.42 -11.71
N PRO A 627 1.36 4.31 -12.65
CA PRO A 627 1.15 4.82 -13.99
C PRO A 627 0.07 4.03 -14.77
N MET A 628 -0.32 2.84 -14.31
CA MET A 628 -1.40 2.05 -14.92
C MET A 628 -2.78 2.54 -14.47
N TRP A 629 -2.90 2.95 -13.20
CA TRP A 629 -4.17 3.25 -12.54
C TRP A 629 -4.28 4.68 -11.99
N GLY A 630 -3.21 5.50 -12.14
CA GLY A 630 -3.19 6.87 -11.65
C GLY A 630 -3.92 7.86 -12.56
N TYR A 631 -4.36 8.97 -11.95
CA TYR A 631 -5.06 10.06 -12.64
C TYR A 631 -4.12 11.14 -13.18
N PHE A 632 -2.83 10.96 -13.12
CA PHE A 632 -1.82 11.92 -13.57
C PHE A 632 -1.43 11.69 -15.04
N TRP A 633 -0.86 12.70 -15.66
CA TRP A 633 -0.46 12.66 -17.06
C TRP A 633 0.83 13.44 -17.30
N ILE A 634 1.40 13.28 -18.48
CA ILE A 634 2.47 14.11 -19.01
C ILE A 634 1.85 15.18 -19.90
N ASP A 635 2.24 16.43 -19.68
CA ASP A 635 1.94 17.54 -20.58
C ASP A 635 3.14 17.79 -21.50
N GLU A 636 3.09 17.28 -22.72
CA GLU A 636 4.20 17.37 -23.68
C GLU A 636 4.48 18.82 -24.13
N ASP A 637 3.48 19.72 -24.08
CA ASP A 637 3.70 21.13 -24.40
C ASP A 637 4.51 21.81 -23.28
N ILE A 638 4.15 21.52 -22.01
CA ILE A 638 4.94 21.99 -20.85
C ILE A 638 6.32 21.35 -20.84
N LYS A 639 6.44 20.08 -21.19
CA LYS A 639 7.72 19.38 -21.27
C LYS A 639 8.66 20.07 -22.25
N LYS A 640 8.16 20.33 -23.47
CA LYS A 640 8.90 21.08 -24.46
C LYS A 640 9.30 22.47 -23.96
N GLU A 641 8.39 23.17 -23.30
CA GLU A 641 8.67 24.49 -22.72
C GLU A 641 9.77 24.45 -21.65
N VAL A 642 9.80 23.42 -20.82
CA VAL A 642 10.84 23.20 -19.80
C VAL A 642 12.18 22.83 -20.44
N GLU A 643 12.18 21.96 -21.45
CA GLU A 643 13.40 21.56 -22.18
C GLU A 643 14.01 22.77 -22.92
N ASP A 644 13.19 23.61 -23.57
CA ASP A 644 13.63 24.85 -24.22
C ASP A 644 14.17 25.86 -23.18
N ALA A 645 13.56 25.93 -21.99
CA ALA A 645 14.03 26.75 -20.89
C ALA A 645 15.38 26.27 -20.35
N MET A 646 15.56 24.98 -20.15
CA MET A 646 16.85 24.39 -19.75
C MET A 646 17.95 24.69 -20.76
N ALA A 647 17.67 24.54 -22.05
CA ALA A 647 18.62 24.79 -23.13
C ALA A 647 19.02 26.27 -23.23
N SER A 648 18.11 27.19 -22.92
CA SER A 648 18.36 28.66 -22.98
C SER A 648 18.82 29.27 -21.65
N GLY A 649 18.81 28.50 -20.55
CA GLY A 649 19.08 29.01 -19.20
C GLY A 649 17.92 29.83 -18.61
N ARG A 650 16.73 29.79 -19.20
CA ARG A 650 15.50 30.38 -18.64
C ARG A 650 15.04 29.55 -17.45
N THR A 651 14.62 30.19 -16.39
CA THR A 651 14.11 29.54 -15.17
C THR A 651 12.62 29.80 -14.95
N PHE A 652 11.99 28.97 -14.15
CA PHE A 652 10.65 29.16 -13.63
C PHE A 652 10.72 29.42 -12.12
N GLU A 653 9.63 29.86 -11.55
CA GLU A 653 9.47 29.95 -10.10
C GLU A 653 9.50 28.53 -9.48
N PRO A 654 10.37 28.27 -8.49
CA PRO A 654 10.36 26.99 -7.75
C PRO A 654 9.05 26.81 -7.00
N LYS A 655 8.42 25.64 -7.14
CA LYS A 655 7.12 25.36 -6.49
C LYS A 655 7.20 24.20 -5.52
N VAL A 656 6.54 24.37 -4.37
CA VAL A 656 6.22 23.30 -3.45
C VAL A 656 4.69 23.18 -3.41
N TRP A 657 4.18 22.17 -4.06
CA TRP A 657 2.76 21.88 -4.04
C TRP A 657 2.40 21.18 -2.74
N ARG A 658 1.39 21.71 -2.06
CA ARG A 658 0.81 21.07 -0.87
C ARG A 658 -0.65 20.87 -1.17
N LEU A 659 -1.05 19.64 -1.30
CA LEU A 659 -2.42 19.34 -1.56
C LEU A 659 -3.11 19.08 -0.21
N SER A 660 -4.22 19.73 0.11
CA SER A 660 -4.70 19.90 1.45
C SER A 660 -5.59 18.79 1.99
N LYS A 661 -5.91 19.02 3.22
CA LYS A 661 -6.70 18.32 4.19
C LYS A 661 -8.22 18.36 3.98
N ARG A 662 -8.78 17.92 2.89
CA ARG A 662 -10.24 17.72 2.89
C ARG A 662 -10.65 16.55 3.81
N TYR A 663 -9.69 15.74 4.25
CA TYR A 663 -9.90 14.48 4.94
C TYR A 663 -8.94 14.18 6.10
N ALA A 664 -8.16 15.13 6.57
CA ALA A 664 -7.53 14.97 7.86
C ALA A 664 -8.65 15.03 8.90
N GLN A 665 -8.92 13.95 9.57
CA GLN A 665 -9.65 13.99 10.83
C GLN A 665 -8.76 14.73 11.83
N ASP A 666 -9.32 15.76 12.45
CA ASP A 666 -8.71 16.52 13.53
C ASP A 666 -8.38 15.62 14.72
#